data_796653fb47c40eaaeec810bc3073b667
#
_entry.id   796653fb47c40eaaeec810bc3073b667
#
_cell.length_a   1.000
_cell.length_b   1.000
_cell.length_c   1.000
_cell.angle_alpha   90.00
_cell.angle_beta   90.00
_cell.angle_gamma   90.00
#
_symmetry.space_group_name_H-M   'P 1'
#
loop_
_entity.id
_entity.type
_entity.pdbx_description
1 polymer ?
#
loop_
_entity_poly.entity_id
_entity_poly.type
_entity_poly.pdbx_seq_one_letter_code
_entity_poly.pdbx_strand_id
1 'polypeptide(L)'
;MSILFNEEEKIFHIQTNNSSYVFCVSDYDTVEHLYYGKKIPDDNVKYVSNRQIYAFHAHESRDSRKFSVSSVGLEISPFNSGDFRTPSIVYNYDGQLDCNRLRYRFHQIYKGRKSIDGLPHSRNTEETETLEIVLSDDERNIEITLFYTVYASVDVIARSQKIKNGGTMSLTIQKLTSMCLDFYGMDFDVITLEGMYLYERAQISRASLKRGVFKNGSTAGLSSHNHNPFIALCAHNTDEDIGEAYGFNLLYSSNFSEEVSVSNLGDTRLMIGLDDTGFLWTLKAGESLSSPEVIMTYSNEGLGGMSRNFHDHVRQNIIEKEYAFQPRPIVINSWEASYFSVTEESILGLAKHALDCGVDTVVLDDGWFRSGIQSGLGDWRTDKARFPTGIQGLSKKIHAMGLKFGIWLEPEMVNPDSDLYRAHPDWILSTSKLPLISRQQYILDLTRDEVVNYIANRITEELQGVELDYIKWDFNRYATEAGSFVTPQGEIYHRQMLGAYKLFSILKERFPVLFETCSGGGGRFDLGMLYYSPQIWTSDNTDPYARVFIQYGTSYAYPMSAISCHFTKGDCTSGRESTYEFRYNVASLGTYGYELDLSEYTEEDKAEFKKYSQTYRKDEDLILQGDLYRLLSPEKTSFCAYMKVAKDKNKAQLTFLELQATGFVETMVLRLKGLDPAKAYKNEETGCVLHGATLMNVGIRVGDLVRNKRSAGYSVTFPAVD
;
A
#
# COMPACT_ATOMS: atom_id res chain seq x y z
N MET A 1 -2.72 -22.05 19.17
CA MET A 1 -3.86 -21.75 18.30
C MET A 1 -4.22 -20.30 18.52
N SER A 2 -4.28 -19.57 17.43
CA SER A 2 -4.68 -18.14 17.46
C SER A 2 -6.19 -17.97 17.38
N ILE A 3 -6.93 -19.03 17.04
CA ILE A 3 -8.38 -19.02 16.90
C ILE A 3 -8.97 -20.05 17.88
N LEU A 4 -9.80 -19.56 18.81
CA LEU A 4 -10.52 -20.37 19.78
C LEU A 4 -12.01 -20.31 19.46
N PHE A 5 -12.71 -21.43 19.68
CA PHE A 5 -14.14 -21.52 19.55
C PHE A 5 -14.77 -22.17 20.80
N ASN A 6 -15.64 -21.45 21.47
CA ASN A 6 -16.46 -21.96 22.55
C ASN A 6 -17.76 -22.51 21.96
N GLU A 7 -17.93 -23.83 21.94
CA GLU A 7 -19.05 -24.50 21.28
C GLU A 7 -20.39 -24.25 22.00
N GLU A 8 -20.38 -24.18 23.37
CA GLU A 8 -21.59 -23.97 24.18
C GLU A 8 -22.15 -22.56 23.96
N GLU A 9 -21.29 -21.56 23.98
CA GLU A 9 -21.66 -20.16 23.86
C GLU A 9 -21.62 -19.65 22.41
N LYS A 10 -21.13 -20.47 21.47
CA LYS A 10 -20.89 -20.10 20.06
C LYS A 10 -20.06 -18.82 19.92
N ILE A 11 -19.01 -18.66 20.74
CA ILE A 11 -18.10 -17.52 20.71
C ILE A 11 -16.83 -17.90 19.95
N PHE A 12 -16.44 -17.05 19.00
CA PHE A 12 -15.15 -17.09 18.34
C PHE A 12 -14.24 -16.04 18.95
N HIS A 13 -13.04 -16.45 19.36
CA HIS A 13 -12.03 -15.56 19.89
C HIS A 13 -10.75 -15.72 19.08
N ILE A 14 -10.44 -14.71 18.26
CA ILE A 14 -9.23 -14.61 17.47
C ILE A 14 -8.20 -13.80 18.27
N GLN A 15 -7.00 -14.33 18.45
CA GLN A 15 -5.95 -13.74 19.23
C GLN A 15 -4.68 -13.53 18.41
N THR A 16 -4.09 -12.35 18.53
CA THR A 16 -2.70 -12.08 18.13
C THR A 16 -1.81 -12.03 19.39
N ASN A 17 -0.57 -11.56 19.26
CA ASN A 17 0.28 -11.40 20.44
C ASN A 17 -0.29 -10.34 21.40
N ASN A 18 -0.83 -9.23 20.87
CA ASN A 18 -1.24 -8.08 21.67
C ASN A 18 -2.72 -7.71 21.54
N SER A 19 -3.48 -8.36 20.65
CA SER A 19 -4.89 -8.05 20.44
C SER A 19 -5.82 -9.26 20.52
N SER A 20 -7.10 -8.98 20.76
CA SER A 20 -8.22 -9.92 20.70
C SER A 20 -9.32 -9.38 19.80
N TYR A 21 -9.89 -10.27 18.98
CA TYR A 21 -11.07 -10.01 18.15
C TYR A 21 -12.12 -11.06 18.48
N VAL A 22 -13.27 -10.64 19.01
CA VAL A 22 -14.29 -11.55 19.53
C VAL A 22 -15.64 -11.27 18.89
N PHE A 23 -16.29 -12.33 18.45
CA PHE A 23 -17.66 -12.29 17.93
C PHE A 23 -18.40 -13.60 18.26
N CYS A 24 -19.70 -13.62 18.13
CA CYS A 24 -20.47 -14.81 18.41
C CYS A 24 -21.58 -15.06 17.37
N VAL A 25 -22.13 -16.25 17.40
CA VAL A 25 -23.39 -16.55 16.72
C VAL A 25 -24.52 -16.40 17.74
N SER A 26 -25.47 -15.52 17.45
CA SER A 26 -26.65 -15.30 18.30
C SER A 26 -27.63 -16.47 18.24
N ASP A 27 -28.64 -16.48 19.12
CA ASP A 27 -29.73 -17.45 19.12
C ASP A 27 -30.58 -17.43 17.82
N TYR A 28 -30.38 -16.40 17.01
CA TYR A 28 -31.07 -16.21 15.71
C TYR A 28 -30.14 -16.44 14.51
N ASP A 29 -29.01 -17.12 14.72
CA ASP A 29 -27.98 -17.43 13.72
C ASP A 29 -27.38 -16.17 13.03
N THR A 30 -27.43 -15.02 13.70
CA THR A 30 -26.76 -13.78 13.26
C THR A 30 -25.34 -13.76 13.82
N VAL A 31 -24.35 -13.39 13.00
CA VAL A 31 -22.95 -13.23 13.44
C VAL A 31 -22.77 -11.82 13.99
N GLU A 32 -22.61 -11.75 15.30
CA GLU A 32 -22.60 -10.54 16.11
C GLU A 32 -21.20 -10.20 16.59
N HIS A 33 -20.69 -9.02 16.26
CA HIS A 33 -19.42 -8.50 16.76
C HIS A 33 -19.53 -8.13 18.24
N LEU A 34 -18.51 -8.47 19.03
CA LEU A 34 -18.49 -8.20 20.47
C LEU A 34 -17.33 -7.30 20.89
N TYR A 35 -16.11 -7.55 20.36
CA TYR A 35 -14.92 -6.83 20.82
C TYR A 35 -13.80 -6.88 19.79
N TYR A 36 -13.10 -5.78 19.62
CA TYR A 36 -11.78 -5.70 19.00
C TYR A 36 -10.92 -4.70 19.77
N GLY A 37 -9.72 -5.09 20.18
CA GLY A 37 -8.82 -4.23 20.93
C GLY A 37 -7.71 -5.00 21.63
N LYS A 38 -7.24 -4.46 22.76
CA LYS A 38 -6.18 -5.06 23.56
C LYS A 38 -6.51 -6.51 23.92
N LYS A 39 -5.49 -7.37 23.94
CA LYS A 39 -5.64 -8.79 24.27
C LYS A 39 -6.32 -9.00 25.61
N ILE A 40 -7.34 -9.84 25.63
CA ILE A 40 -8.07 -10.28 26.80
C ILE A 40 -7.98 -11.80 26.96
N PRO A 41 -8.24 -12.35 28.16
CA PRO A 41 -8.47 -13.79 28.35
C PRO A 41 -9.67 -14.29 27.56
N ASP A 42 -9.82 -15.63 27.46
CA ASP A 42 -10.95 -16.27 26.77
C ASP A 42 -12.22 -16.26 27.66
N ASP A 43 -12.71 -15.06 27.95
CA ASP A 43 -13.91 -14.84 28.76
C ASP A 43 -15.17 -14.70 27.89
N ASN A 44 -16.34 -15.03 28.45
CA ASN A 44 -17.61 -14.76 27.81
C ASN A 44 -17.98 -13.28 27.91
N VAL A 45 -17.81 -12.57 26.82
CA VAL A 45 -18.07 -11.13 26.71
C VAL A 45 -19.42 -10.78 26.05
N LYS A 46 -20.35 -11.74 25.90
CA LYS A 46 -21.69 -11.49 25.33
C LYS A 46 -22.48 -10.40 26.05
N TYR A 47 -22.15 -10.09 27.31
CA TYR A 47 -22.81 -9.05 28.08
C TYR A 47 -22.66 -7.63 27.47
N VAL A 48 -21.68 -7.39 26.59
CA VAL A 48 -21.51 -6.09 25.90
C VAL A 48 -22.57 -5.86 24.82
N SER A 49 -23.21 -6.93 24.35
CA SER A 49 -24.22 -6.84 23.30
C SER A 49 -25.43 -6.04 23.75
N ASN A 50 -25.85 -5.08 22.91
CA ASN A 50 -26.99 -4.22 23.22
C ASN A 50 -28.32 -4.97 23.04
N ARG A 51 -28.98 -5.30 24.14
CA ARG A 51 -30.26 -6.01 24.21
C ARG A 51 -31.43 -5.09 24.58
N GLN A 52 -31.27 -3.77 24.42
CA GLN A 52 -32.34 -2.83 24.75
C GLN A 52 -33.47 -2.89 23.71
N ILE A 53 -34.69 -2.63 24.19
CA ILE A 53 -35.88 -2.57 23.34
C ILE A 53 -36.04 -1.12 22.85
N TYR A 54 -36.03 -0.94 21.53
CA TYR A 54 -36.33 0.33 20.91
C TYR A 54 -37.65 0.26 20.16
N ALA A 55 -38.47 1.32 20.26
CA ALA A 55 -39.64 1.47 19.42
C ALA A 55 -39.22 1.59 17.93
N PHE A 56 -39.99 1.09 17.02
CA PHE A 56 -39.70 1.06 15.56
C PHE A 56 -38.58 0.14 15.09
N HIS A 57 -37.85 -0.53 15.97
CA HIS A 57 -36.89 -1.55 15.56
C HIS A 57 -37.58 -2.87 15.29
N ALA A 58 -37.18 -3.55 14.21
CA ALA A 58 -37.66 -4.89 13.90
C ALA A 58 -37.06 -5.91 14.87
N HIS A 59 -37.81 -6.97 15.17
CA HIS A 59 -37.40 -8.05 16.04
C HIS A 59 -37.35 -9.37 15.26
N GLU A 60 -36.36 -10.18 15.54
CA GLU A 60 -36.15 -11.48 14.89
C GLU A 60 -37.20 -12.53 15.30
N SER A 61 -37.79 -12.39 16.48
CA SER A 61 -38.78 -13.32 17.02
C SER A 61 -40.08 -12.61 17.39
N ARG A 62 -41.21 -13.28 17.15
CA ARG A 62 -42.52 -12.82 17.63
C ARG A 62 -42.65 -12.92 19.14
N ASP A 63 -41.91 -13.84 19.75
CA ASP A 63 -42.00 -14.17 21.18
C ASP A 63 -41.02 -13.36 22.02
N SER A 64 -40.04 -12.73 21.42
CA SER A 64 -39.03 -11.91 22.11
C SER A 64 -38.71 -10.63 21.37
N ARG A 65 -38.78 -9.51 22.07
CA ARG A 65 -38.43 -8.18 21.58
C ARG A 65 -36.99 -7.76 21.96
N LYS A 66 -36.20 -8.68 22.52
CA LYS A 66 -34.88 -8.37 23.09
C LYS A 66 -33.73 -8.40 22.08
N PHE A 67 -33.97 -8.77 20.82
CA PHE A 67 -32.93 -8.82 19.78
C PHE A 67 -33.38 -8.12 18.54
N SER A 68 -32.56 -7.18 18.07
CA SER A 68 -32.70 -6.52 16.80
C SER A 68 -31.31 -6.31 16.16
N VAL A 69 -31.16 -6.68 14.91
CA VAL A 69 -29.90 -6.49 14.15
C VAL A 69 -29.48 -5.03 14.08
N SER A 70 -30.42 -4.08 14.21
CA SER A 70 -30.13 -2.63 14.19
C SER A 70 -29.52 -2.08 15.49
N SER A 71 -29.47 -2.89 16.56
CA SER A 71 -28.94 -2.45 17.88
C SER A 71 -27.69 -3.18 18.33
N VAL A 72 -27.30 -4.25 17.62
CA VAL A 72 -26.11 -5.05 17.96
C VAL A 72 -24.98 -4.79 16.97
N GLY A 73 -23.73 -5.06 17.36
CA GLY A 73 -22.58 -5.05 16.47
C GLY A 73 -22.68 -6.20 15.45
N LEU A 74 -22.29 -6.01 14.20
CA LEU A 74 -22.39 -7.00 13.14
C LEU A 74 -21.06 -7.22 12.42
N GLU A 75 -20.80 -8.47 12.01
CA GLU A 75 -19.69 -8.83 11.11
C GLU A 75 -20.04 -8.65 9.63
N ILE A 76 -21.34 -8.64 9.30
CA ILE A 76 -21.89 -8.38 7.97
C ILE A 76 -23.27 -7.78 8.12
N SER A 77 -23.59 -6.76 7.32
CA SER A 77 -24.89 -6.07 7.34
C SER A 77 -25.49 -6.06 5.93
N PRO A 78 -26.37 -7.02 5.61
CA PRO A 78 -27.08 -7.02 4.33
C PRO A 78 -28.12 -5.89 4.24
N PHE A 79 -28.26 -5.31 3.05
CA PHE A 79 -29.34 -4.36 2.78
C PHE A 79 -30.72 -4.99 3.04
N ASN A 80 -31.66 -4.19 3.55
CA ASN A 80 -33.04 -4.58 3.80
C ASN A 80 -33.20 -5.78 4.78
N SER A 81 -32.24 -5.96 5.69
CA SER A 81 -32.25 -7.02 6.72
C SER A 81 -32.89 -6.59 8.05
N GLY A 82 -33.30 -5.32 8.18
CA GLY A 82 -33.75 -4.72 9.44
C GLY A 82 -32.66 -3.96 10.20
N ASP A 83 -31.42 -3.93 9.70
CA ASP A 83 -30.38 -2.99 10.14
C ASP A 83 -30.54 -1.68 9.35
N PHE A 84 -30.70 -0.55 10.04
CA PHE A 84 -30.90 0.78 9.43
C PHE A 84 -29.60 1.57 9.25
N ARG A 85 -28.46 1.01 9.67
CA ARG A 85 -27.13 1.56 9.39
C ARG A 85 -26.74 1.28 7.93
N THR A 86 -25.70 1.93 7.44
CA THR A 86 -25.19 1.68 6.08
C THR A 86 -24.87 0.18 5.89
N PRO A 87 -25.41 -0.47 4.84
CA PRO A 87 -25.17 -1.88 4.59
C PRO A 87 -23.75 -2.13 4.07
N SER A 88 -23.19 -3.28 4.45
CA SER A 88 -21.90 -3.75 3.97
C SER A 88 -21.99 -4.56 2.67
N ILE A 89 -23.19 -5.08 2.37
CA ILE A 89 -23.47 -5.81 1.14
C ILE A 89 -24.86 -5.46 0.62
N VAL A 90 -24.95 -5.22 -0.70
CA VAL A 90 -26.21 -4.95 -1.41
C VAL A 90 -26.26 -5.84 -2.64
N TYR A 91 -27.26 -6.69 -2.71
CA TYR A 91 -27.49 -7.53 -3.89
C TYR A 91 -28.98 -7.68 -4.18
N ASN A 92 -29.30 -7.95 -5.43
CA ASN A 92 -30.64 -8.30 -5.85
C ASN A 92 -30.64 -9.67 -6.54
N TYR A 93 -31.70 -10.39 -6.39
CA TYR A 93 -31.91 -11.68 -7.00
C TYR A 93 -33.05 -11.55 -8.02
N ASP A 94 -32.80 -11.95 -9.26
CA ASP A 94 -33.74 -11.79 -10.38
C ASP A 94 -34.26 -10.34 -10.54
N GLY A 95 -33.38 -9.34 -10.35
CA GLY A 95 -33.73 -7.94 -10.47
C GLY A 95 -34.52 -7.35 -9.30
N GLN A 96 -34.76 -8.09 -8.22
CA GLN A 96 -35.52 -7.64 -7.05
C GLN A 96 -34.61 -7.41 -5.84
N LEU A 97 -34.68 -6.20 -5.27
CA LEU A 97 -34.10 -5.86 -3.96
C LEU A 97 -35.06 -6.35 -2.86
N ASP A 98 -34.89 -7.60 -2.48
CA ASP A 98 -35.71 -8.23 -1.48
C ASP A 98 -35.03 -8.27 -0.09
N CYS A 99 -35.71 -8.81 0.92
CA CYS A 99 -35.14 -8.98 2.25
C CYS A 99 -34.03 -10.03 2.23
N ASN A 100 -32.80 -9.59 2.54
CA ASN A 100 -31.62 -10.45 2.54
C ASN A 100 -31.32 -10.94 3.96
N ARG A 101 -31.75 -12.15 4.29
CA ARG A 101 -31.55 -12.75 5.61
C ARG A 101 -30.43 -13.80 5.56
N LEU A 102 -29.23 -13.36 5.87
CA LEU A 102 -28.07 -14.26 6.02
C LEU A 102 -28.07 -14.89 7.40
N ARG A 103 -27.98 -16.23 7.45
CA ARG A 103 -27.90 -17.01 8.70
C ARG A 103 -26.65 -17.85 8.71
N TYR A 104 -26.01 -17.91 9.89
CA TYR A 104 -24.87 -18.80 10.13
C TYR A 104 -25.27 -20.26 9.84
N ARG A 105 -24.36 -21.01 9.18
CA ARG A 105 -24.51 -22.42 8.88
C ARG A 105 -23.47 -23.27 9.56
N PHE A 106 -22.21 -23.02 9.27
CA PHE A 106 -21.08 -23.70 9.85
C PHE A 106 -19.83 -22.82 9.76
N HIS A 107 -18.77 -23.33 10.37
CA HIS A 107 -17.45 -22.73 10.27
C HIS A 107 -16.38 -23.80 10.08
N GLN A 108 -15.21 -23.38 9.65
CA GLN A 108 -14.00 -24.20 9.57
C GLN A 108 -12.81 -23.40 10.09
N ILE A 109 -11.95 -24.07 10.88
CA ILE A 109 -10.66 -23.54 11.33
C ILE A 109 -9.58 -24.46 10.76
N TYR A 110 -8.58 -23.88 10.10
CA TYR A 110 -7.50 -24.66 9.49
C TYR A 110 -6.20 -23.88 9.45
N LYS A 111 -5.07 -24.60 9.34
CA LYS A 111 -3.74 -24.01 9.15
C LYS A 111 -3.55 -23.51 7.72
N GLY A 112 -2.89 -22.36 7.58
CA GLY A 112 -2.68 -21.68 6.31
C GLY A 112 -3.92 -20.91 5.86
N ARG A 113 -3.91 -20.50 4.61
CA ARG A 113 -5.01 -19.79 3.94
C ARG A 113 -5.15 -20.26 2.49
N LYS A 114 -6.32 -20.09 1.92
CA LYS A 114 -6.57 -20.24 0.49
C LYS A 114 -6.24 -18.95 -0.26
N SER A 115 -5.85 -19.08 -1.52
CA SER A 115 -5.72 -17.92 -2.42
C SER A 115 -7.09 -17.28 -2.68
N ILE A 116 -7.08 -16.00 -3.01
CA ILE A 116 -8.25 -15.29 -3.50
C ILE A 116 -8.13 -15.21 -5.03
N ASP A 117 -9.11 -15.71 -5.73
CA ASP A 117 -9.05 -15.86 -7.19
C ASP A 117 -8.77 -14.52 -7.90
N GLY A 118 -7.63 -14.43 -8.59
CA GLY A 118 -7.21 -13.25 -9.36
C GLY A 118 -6.79 -12.02 -8.55
N LEU A 119 -6.83 -12.08 -7.23
CA LEU A 119 -6.53 -10.95 -6.34
C LEU A 119 -5.25 -11.18 -5.51
N PRO A 120 -4.47 -10.12 -5.23
CA PRO A 120 -3.39 -10.18 -4.27
C PRO A 120 -3.92 -10.44 -2.86
N HIS A 121 -3.12 -11.11 -2.05
CA HIS A 121 -3.48 -11.49 -0.68
C HIS A 121 -2.21 -11.73 0.15
N SER A 122 -2.31 -11.63 1.46
CA SER A 122 -1.20 -11.93 2.37
C SER A 122 -0.73 -13.39 2.19
N ARG A 123 0.58 -13.62 2.20
CA ARG A 123 1.19 -14.93 1.97
C ARG A 123 1.16 -15.79 3.23
N ASN A 124 1.17 -17.10 3.06
CA ASN A 124 1.24 -18.06 4.17
C ASN A 124 2.59 -18.01 4.90
N THR A 125 2.53 -18.18 6.22
CA THR A 125 3.64 -18.56 7.09
C THR A 125 3.28 -19.85 7.84
N GLU A 126 4.23 -20.40 8.61
CA GLU A 126 4.00 -21.63 9.40
C GLU A 126 2.94 -21.45 10.50
N GLU A 127 2.79 -20.22 11.02
CA GLU A 127 1.83 -19.87 12.07
C GLU A 127 0.47 -19.41 11.55
N THR A 128 0.32 -19.19 10.23
CA THR A 128 -0.94 -18.73 9.64
C THR A 128 -2.08 -19.68 9.95
N GLU A 129 -3.19 -19.15 10.45
CA GLU A 129 -4.41 -19.89 10.76
C GLU A 129 -5.62 -19.13 10.22
N THR A 130 -6.59 -19.83 9.62
CA THR A 130 -7.77 -19.21 9.03
C THR A 130 -9.05 -19.76 9.61
N LEU A 131 -10.00 -18.87 9.91
CA LEU A 131 -11.39 -19.17 10.21
C LEU A 131 -12.25 -18.77 9.01
N GLU A 132 -13.05 -19.71 8.52
CA GLU A 132 -14.14 -19.48 7.56
C GLU A 132 -15.48 -19.55 8.29
N ILE A 133 -16.31 -18.53 8.16
CA ILE A 133 -17.69 -18.51 8.62
C ILE A 133 -18.60 -18.52 7.40
N VAL A 134 -19.44 -19.53 7.29
CA VAL A 134 -20.39 -19.67 6.18
C VAL A 134 -21.78 -19.26 6.63
N LEU A 135 -22.34 -18.33 5.87
CA LEU A 135 -23.71 -17.80 6.01
C LEU A 135 -24.51 -18.14 4.75
N SER A 136 -25.80 -18.36 4.88
CA SER A 136 -26.68 -18.55 3.73
C SER A 136 -28.01 -17.80 3.83
N ASP A 137 -28.51 -17.42 2.66
CA ASP A 137 -29.94 -17.13 2.42
C ASP A 137 -30.55 -18.39 1.78
N ASP A 138 -31.26 -19.17 2.57
CA ASP A 138 -31.78 -20.47 2.12
C ASP A 138 -32.93 -20.34 1.12
N GLU A 139 -33.67 -19.24 1.17
CA GLU A 139 -34.80 -19.01 0.25
C GLU A 139 -34.30 -18.85 -1.19
N ARG A 140 -33.08 -18.28 -1.36
CA ARG A 140 -32.48 -17.98 -2.66
C ARG A 140 -31.26 -18.83 -2.98
N ASN A 141 -30.83 -19.64 -2.00
CA ASN A 141 -29.60 -20.42 -2.09
C ASN A 141 -28.37 -19.57 -2.41
N ILE A 142 -28.23 -18.46 -1.68
CA ILE A 142 -27.05 -17.58 -1.75
C ILE A 142 -26.17 -17.89 -0.54
N GLU A 143 -24.88 -18.08 -0.78
CA GLU A 143 -23.89 -18.35 0.26
C GLU A 143 -22.88 -17.20 0.35
N ILE A 144 -22.56 -16.78 1.59
CA ILE A 144 -21.48 -15.84 1.84
C ILE A 144 -20.51 -16.46 2.83
N THR A 145 -19.22 -16.47 2.47
CA THR A 145 -18.15 -16.92 3.35
C THR A 145 -17.34 -15.70 3.82
N LEU A 146 -17.23 -15.52 5.13
CA LEU A 146 -16.34 -14.54 5.77
C LEU A 146 -15.03 -15.24 6.12
N PHE A 147 -13.90 -14.65 5.74
CA PHE A 147 -12.57 -15.17 6.03
C PHE A 147 -11.88 -14.28 7.06
N TYR A 148 -11.25 -14.91 8.05
CA TYR A 148 -10.41 -14.30 9.07
C TYR A 148 -9.10 -15.05 9.11
N THR A 149 -8.03 -14.48 8.59
CA THR A 149 -6.69 -15.08 8.57
C THR A 149 -5.78 -14.35 9.56
N VAL A 150 -5.14 -15.10 10.45
CA VAL A 150 -4.39 -14.54 11.58
C VAL A 150 -2.90 -14.67 11.35
N TYR A 151 -2.18 -13.57 11.58
CA TYR A 151 -0.72 -13.44 11.58
C TYR A 151 -0.31 -12.95 12.97
N ALA A 152 -0.26 -13.88 13.92
CA ALA A 152 -0.20 -13.54 15.35
C ALA A 152 1.07 -12.80 15.74
N SER A 153 2.21 -13.18 15.17
CA SER A 153 3.53 -12.61 15.52
C SER A 153 3.70 -11.14 15.12
N VAL A 154 2.92 -10.68 14.13
CA VAL A 154 2.94 -9.30 13.63
C VAL A 154 1.67 -8.52 13.98
N ASP A 155 0.83 -9.07 14.86
CA ASP A 155 -0.42 -8.44 15.33
C ASP A 155 -1.39 -8.02 14.22
N VAL A 156 -1.54 -8.85 13.18
CA VAL A 156 -2.41 -8.59 12.02
C VAL A 156 -3.46 -9.68 11.85
N ILE A 157 -4.68 -9.26 11.54
CA ILE A 157 -5.78 -10.10 11.06
C ILE A 157 -6.14 -9.63 9.64
N ALA A 158 -6.17 -10.56 8.68
CA ALA A 158 -6.61 -10.29 7.33
C ALA A 158 -8.06 -10.74 7.14
N ARG A 159 -8.88 -9.91 6.48
CA ARG A 159 -10.30 -10.17 6.22
C ARG A 159 -10.63 -10.07 4.74
N SER A 160 -11.47 -10.96 4.28
CA SER A 160 -12.11 -10.91 2.97
C SER A 160 -13.44 -11.65 3.02
N GLN A 161 -14.24 -11.54 1.98
CA GLN A 161 -15.46 -12.33 1.85
C GLN A 161 -15.69 -12.81 0.41
N LYS A 162 -16.47 -13.86 0.28
CA LYS A 162 -16.86 -14.45 -1.00
C LYS A 162 -18.36 -14.65 -1.01
N ILE A 163 -19.02 -14.15 -2.07
CA ILE A 163 -20.43 -14.40 -2.33
C ILE A 163 -20.56 -15.40 -3.48
N LYS A 164 -21.44 -16.39 -3.31
CA LYS A 164 -21.73 -17.42 -4.31
C LYS A 164 -23.22 -17.47 -4.60
N ASN A 165 -23.55 -17.48 -5.87
CA ASN A 165 -24.91 -17.75 -6.35
C ASN A 165 -25.16 -19.25 -6.52
N GLY A 166 -25.71 -19.90 -5.49
CA GLY A 166 -26.15 -21.29 -5.57
C GLY A 166 -27.58 -21.47 -6.12
N GLY A 167 -28.29 -20.35 -6.37
CA GLY A 167 -29.64 -20.33 -6.92
C GLY A 167 -29.68 -20.56 -8.43
N THR A 168 -30.86 -20.48 -9.00
CA THR A 168 -31.10 -20.71 -10.44
C THR A 168 -31.23 -19.43 -11.27
N MET A 169 -31.52 -18.29 -10.62
CA MET A 169 -31.66 -16.98 -11.26
C MET A 169 -30.38 -16.17 -11.13
N SER A 170 -30.27 -15.07 -11.85
CA SER A 170 -29.11 -14.18 -11.75
C SER A 170 -29.07 -13.44 -10.41
N LEU A 171 -27.87 -13.30 -9.87
CA LEU A 171 -27.61 -12.50 -8.67
C LEU A 171 -26.76 -11.29 -9.08
N THR A 172 -27.29 -10.09 -8.88
CA THR A 172 -26.57 -8.83 -9.18
C THR A 172 -26.14 -8.16 -7.90
N ILE A 173 -24.83 -7.92 -7.75
CA ILE A 173 -24.20 -7.31 -6.58
C ILE A 173 -23.97 -5.83 -6.89
N GLN A 174 -24.42 -4.95 -6.01
CA GLN A 174 -24.29 -3.50 -6.10
C GLN A 174 -23.25 -2.94 -5.11
N LYS A 175 -23.03 -3.65 -4.00
CA LYS A 175 -22.02 -3.32 -3.00
C LYS A 175 -21.45 -4.61 -2.41
N LEU A 176 -20.13 -4.69 -2.31
CA LEU A 176 -19.41 -5.77 -1.66
C LEU A 176 -18.21 -5.18 -0.94
N THR A 177 -18.30 -5.03 0.38
CA THR A 177 -17.15 -4.65 1.20
C THR A 177 -16.28 -5.87 1.49
N SER A 178 -15.02 -5.65 1.85
CA SER A 178 -14.12 -6.72 2.31
C SER A 178 -14.36 -7.05 3.78
N MET A 179 -14.82 -6.08 4.56
CA MET A 179 -15.16 -6.22 5.96
C MET A 179 -16.25 -5.23 6.38
N CYS A 180 -16.95 -5.61 7.44
CA CYS A 180 -17.78 -4.73 8.28
C CYS A 180 -17.33 -4.94 9.73
N LEU A 181 -17.16 -3.85 10.47
CA LEU A 181 -16.72 -3.88 11.87
C LEU A 181 -17.44 -2.78 12.64
N ASP A 182 -18.17 -3.18 13.67
CA ASP A 182 -18.91 -2.28 14.56
C ASP A 182 -18.19 -2.15 15.90
N PHE A 183 -17.91 -0.92 16.33
CA PHE A 183 -17.42 -0.59 17.67
C PHE A 183 -18.57 -0.06 18.52
N TYR A 184 -18.66 -0.52 19.76
CA TYR A 184 -19.52 0.09 20.77
C TYR A 184 -18.88 1.38 21.27
N GLY A 185 -19.42 2.53 20.84
CA GLY A 185 -18.90 3.86 21.15
C GLY A 185 -18.55 4.68 19.89
N MET A 186 -18.31 5.96 20.09
CA MET A 186 -18.07 6.93 19.02
C MET A 186 -16.88 7.86 19.27
N ASP A 187 -16.10 7.63 20.31
CA ASP A 187 -15.02 8.52 20.74
C ASP A 187 -13.71 8.24 19.97
N PHE A 188 -13.78 8.35 18.63
CA PHE A 188 -12.66 8.15 17.76
C PHE A 188 -12.33 9.39 16.93
N ASP A 189 -11.03 9.56 16.65
CA ASP A 189 -10.56 10.29 15.49
C ASP A 189 -10.33 9.32 14.33
N VAL A 190 -10.64 9.77 13.12
CA VAL A 190 -10.29 9.08 11.87
C VAL A 190 -9.03 9.70 11.29
N ILE A 191 -8.10 8.85 10.82
CA ILE A 191 -6.86 9.27 10.16
C ILE A 191 -6.86 8.68 8.74
N THR A 192 -6.58 9.52 7.74
CA THR A 192 -6.38 9.15 6.34
C THR A 192 -5.13 9.82 5.77
N LEU A 193 -4.58 9.25 4.70
CA LEU A 193 -3.41 9.78 4.00
C LEU A 193 -3.88 10.45 2.69
N GLU A 194 -3.78 11.77 2.66
CA GLU A 194 -4.27 12.61 1.58
C GLU A 194 -3.10 13.16 0.74
N GLY A 195 -3.40 13.56 -0.48
CA GLY A 195 -2.39 14.17 -1.35
C GLY A 195 -2.93 14.54 -2.72
N MET A 196 -2.02 14.67 -3.65
CA MET A 196 -2.27 14.90 -5.07
C MET A 196 -1.07 14.41 -5.89
N TYR A 197 -1.18 14.36 -7.20
CA TYR A 197 -0.02 14.16 -8.07
C TYR A 197 1.12 15.13 -7.69
N LEU A 198 2.32 14.61 -7.54
CA LEU A 198 3.53 15.27 -7.02
C LEU A 198 3.50 15.64 -5.53
N TYR A 199 2.50 15.21 -4.78
CA TYR A 199 2.42 15.43 -3.33
C TYR A 199 1.61 14.33 -2.63
N GLU A 200 1.81 13.09 -3.03
CA GLU A 200 1.06 11.91 -2.62
C GLU A 200 1.29 11.57 -1.15
N ARG A 201 0.20 11.32 -0.40
CA ARG A 201 0.23 10.97 1.04
C ARG A 201 0.96 11.97 1.94
N ALA A 202 1.23 13.18 1.43
CA ALA A 202 1.99 14.18 2.15
C ALA A 202 1.19 14.92 3.21
N GLN A 203 -0.13 14.72 3.27
CA GLN A 203 -1.02 15.31 4.25
C GLN A 203 -1.67 14.19 5.08
N ILE A 204 -1.46 14.24 6.39
CA ILE A 204 -2.07 13.31 7.34
C ILE A 204 -3.32 13.99 7.88
N SER A 205 -4.48 13.61 7.35
CA SER A 205 -5.76 14.12 7.82
C SER A 205 -6.15 13.43 9.13
N ARG A 206 -6.54 14.20 10.13
CA ARG A 206 -7.09 13.70 11.39
C ARG A 206 -8.34 14.48 11.77
N ALA A 207 -9.46 13.79 11.87
CA ALA A 207 -10.75 14.41 12.18
C ALA A 207 -11.52 13.62 13.24
N SER A 208 -12.10 14.30 14.22
CA SER A 208 -12.95 13.67 15.22
C SER A 208 -14.29 13.25 14.61
N LEU A 209 -14.67 12.00 14.79
CA LEU A 209 -15.92 11.44 14.29
C LEU A 209 -17.12 12.10 14.96
N LYS A 210 -18.17 12.23 14.19
CA LYS A 210 -19.48 12.71 14.64
C LYS A 210 -20.57 11.85 14.02
N ARG A 211 -21.80 11.92 14.58
CA ARG A 211 -22.96 11.23 13.97
C ARG A 211 -23.11 11.62 12.50
N GLY A 212 -23.22 10.63 11.66
CA GLY A 212 -23.22 10.74 10.21
C GLY A 212 -22.23 9.77 9.56
N VAL A 213 -21.81 10.11 8.34
CA VAL A 213 -20.92 9.25 7.53
C VAL A 213 -19.69 10.05 7.12
N PHE A 214 -18.53 9.50 7.39
CA PHE A 214 -17.26 9.87 6.75
C PHE A 214 -16.97 8.86 5.63
N LYS A 215 -16.67 9.33 4.44
CA LYS A 215 -16.31 8.47 3.30
C LYS A 215 -15.03 8.96 2.66
N ASN A 216 -14.10 8.04 2.43
CA ASN A 216 -12.86 8.20 1.68
C ASN A 216 -12.79 7.13 0.59
N GLY A 217 -12.03 7.36 -0.48
CA GLY A 217 -11.90 6.37 -1.54
C GLY A 217 -11.44 6.95 -2.87
N SER A 218 -11.43 6.11 -3.90
CA SER A 218 -11.07 6.49 -5.26
C SER A 218 -12.07 5.95 -6.27
N THR A 219 -12.37 6.77 -7.28
CA THR A 219 -13.16 6.41 -8.47
C THR A 219 -12.35 6.63 -9.77
N ALA A 220 -11.02 6.77 -9.65
CA ALA A 220 -10.13 7.16 -10.74
C ALA A 220 -9.57 5.97 -11.56
N GLY A 221 -10.01 4.74 -11.27
CA GLY A 221 -9.50 3.51 -11.88
C GLY A 221 -8.15 3.03 -11.32
N LEU A 222 -7.67 3.68 -10.28
CA LEU A 222 -6.47 3.33 -9.52
C LEU A 222 -6.69 3.74 -8.06
N SER A 223 -5.80 3.28 -7.14
CA SER A 223 -5.90 3.61 -5.71
C SER A 223 -5.71 5.10 -5.42
N SER A 224 -5.10 5.83 -6.34
CA SER A 224 -5.09 7.30 -6.43
C SER A 224 -3.94 8.01 -5.74
N HIS A 225 -3.54 9.15 -6.32
CA HIS A 225 -2.64 10.11 -5.70
C HIS A 225 -3.32 10.88 -4.56
N ASN A 226 -4.67 11.01 -4.62
CA ASN A 226 -5.44 11.88 -3.73
C ASN A 226 -5.73 11.23 -2.39
N HIS A 227 -6.06 9.94 -2.41
CA HIS A 227 -6.41 9.15 -1.24
C HIS A 227 -5.67 7.83 -1.30
N ASN A 228 -5.23 7.32 -0.15
CA ASN A 228 -4.58 6.02 -0.08
C ASN A 228 -5.54 5.01 0.56
N PRO A 229 -5.56 3.73 0.16
CA PRO A 229 -6.43 2.70 0.74
C PRO A 229 -5.99 2.29 2.16
N PHE A 230 -5.75 3.29 2.99
CA PHE A 230 -5.38 3.21 4.39
C PHE A 230 -6.25 4.14 5.22
N ILE A 231 -6.84 3.61 6.27
CA ILE A 231 -7.58 4.36 7.28
C ILE A 231 -7.22 3.88 8.68
N ALA A 232 -7.18 4.78 9.65
CA ALA A 232 -7.06 4.39 11.05
C ALA A 232 -8.13 5.08 11.89
N LEU A 233 -8.59 4.37 12.93
CA LEU A 233 -9.36 4.93 14.03
C LEU A 233 -8.45 4.97 15.26
N CYS A 234 -8.51 6.05 16.01
CA CYS A 234 -7.72 6.15 17.24
C CYS A 234 -8.44 6.96 18.31
N ALA A 235 -8.10 6.76 19.58
CA ALA A 235 -8.59 7.58 20.66
C ALA A 235 -8.09 9.03 20.52
N HIS A 236 -8.84 10.02 21.01
CA HIS A 236 -8.50 11.45 20.84
C HIS A 236 -7.11 11.84 21.40
N ASN A 237 -6.63 11.13 22.41
CA ASN A 237 -5.32 11.36 23.03
C ASN A 237 -4.18 10.54 22.43
N THR A 238 -4.44 9.78 21.38
CA THR A 238 -3.42 8.96 20.72
C THR A 238 -2.43 9.83 19.97
N ASP A 239 -1.14 9.57 20.18
CA ASP A 239 -0.03 10.14 19.41
C ASP A 239 0.87 9.04 18.82
N GLU A 240 2.14 9.34 18.54
CA GLU A 240 3.09 8.37 17.98
C GLU A 240 3.44 7.23 18.94
N ASP A 241 3.33 7.45 20.25
CA ASP A 241 3.88 6.57 21.28
C ASP A 241 2.84 5.99 22.24
N ILE A 242 1.72 6.68 22.42
CA ILE A 242 0.70 6.33 23.41
C ILE A 242 -0.69 6.36 22.82
N GLY A 243 -1.61 5.66 23.45
CA GLY A 243 -3.01 5.57 23.09
C GLY A 243 -3.32 4.40 22.16
N GLU A 244 -4.61 4.16 21.96
CA GLU A 244 -5.11 3.07 21.13
C GLU A 244 -5.26 3.51 19.68
N ALA A 245 -4.78 2.68 18.76
CA ALA A 245 -4.89 2.86 17.31
C ALA A 245 -5.32 1.55 16.64
N TYR A 246 -6.28 1.65 15.75
CA TYR A 246 -6.81 0.57 14.92
C TYR A 246 -6.52 0.95 13.48
N GLY A 247 -5.59 0.26 12.83
CA GLY A 247 -5.20 0.51 11.45
C GLY A 247 -5.83 -0.49 10.50
N PHE A 248 -6.17 -0.03 9.30
CA PHE A 248 -6.75 -0.83 8.22
C PHE A 248 -6.11 -0.44 6.90
N ASN A 249 -5.79 -1.45 6.05
CA ASN A 249 -5.18 -1.20 4.74
C ASN A 249 -5.67 -2.25 3.74
N LEU A 250 -6.16 -1.80 2.58
CA LEU A 250 -6.77 -2.66 1.56
C LEU A 250 -5.73 -3.12 0.54
N LEU A 251 -5.69 -4.42 0.25
CA LEU A 251 -4.85 -5.01 -0.79
C LEU A 251 -5.56 -4.92 -2.15
N TYR A 252 -5.63 -3.71 -2.71
CA TYR A 252 -6.30 -3.47 -3.97
C TYR A 252 -5.80 -2.18 -4.63
N SER A 253 -5.70 -2.16 -5.95
CA SER A 253 -5.04 -1.09 -6.70
C SER A 253 -5.97 -0.31 -7.63
N SER A 254 -7.30 -0.49 -7.52
CA SER A 254 -8.32 0.22 -8.31
C SER A 254 -9.28 0.99 -7.41
N ASN A 255 -10.51 1.24 -7.87
CA ASN A 255 -11.54 1.96 -7.14
C ASN A 255 -11.90 1.28 -5.83
N PHE A 256 -11.82 2.02 -4.74
CA PHE A 256 -12.09 1.52 -3.39
C PHE A 256 -12.93 2.51 -2.59
N SER A 257 -13.55 2.02 -1.52
CA SER A 257 -14.29 2.84 -0.57
C SER A 257 -13.96 2.45 0.86
N GLU A 258 -13.70 3.45 1.69
CA GLU A 258 -13.58 3.39 3.15
C GLU A 258 -14.69 4.25 3.72
N GLU A 259 -15.54 3.67 4.55
CA GLU A 259 -16.69 4.36 5.11
C GLU A 259 -16.74 4.15 6.62
N VAL A 260 -16.80 5.24 7.37
CA VAL A 260 -16.99 5.23 8.82
C VAL A 260 -18.30 5.95 9.14
N SER A 261 -19.25 5.24 9.71
CA SER A 261 -20.53 5.82 10.10
C SER A 261 -20.76 5.72 11.61
N VAL A 262 -21.24 6.80 12.20
CA VAL A 262 -21.66 6.84 13.60
C VAL A 262 -23.18 6.87 13.66
N SER A 263 -23.76 5.84 14.27
CA SER A 263 -25.20 5.65 14.37
C SER A 263 -25.87 6.63 15.35
N ASN A 264 -27.21 6.66 15.32
CA ASN A 264 -27.99 7.38 16.31
C ASN A 264 -27.85 6.83 17.74
N LEU A 265 -27.45 5.56 17.89
CA LEU A 265 -27.17 4.92 19.18
C LEU A 265 -25.76 5.22 19.69
N GLY A 266 -24.90 5.82 18.87
CA GLY A 266 -23.52 6.14 19.22
C GLY A 266 -22.52 5.02 18.95
N ASP A 267 -22.87 4.05 18.12
CA ASP A 267 -21.95 2.99 17.68
C ASP A 267 -21.24 3.42 16.39
N THR A 268 -20.01 3.03 16.22
CA THR A 268 -19.17 3.32 15.05
C THR A 268 -19.06 2.08 14.17
N ARG A 269 -19.47 2.20 12.91
CA ARG A 269 -19.27 1.16 11.87
C ARG A 269 -18.19 1.56 10.90
N LEU A 270 -17.19 0.72 10.72
CA LEU A 270 -16.19 0.83 9.67
C LEU A 270 -16.42 -0.24 8.60
N MET A 271 -16.38 0.17 7.34
CA MET A 271 -16.48 -0.70 6.17
C MET A 271 -15.39 -0.31 5.16
N ILE A 272 -14.76 -1.31 4.57
CA ILE A 272 -13.72 -1.14 3.55
C ILE A 272 -13.95 -2.18 2.45
N GLY A 273 -13.77 -1.79 1.18
CA GLY A 273 -13.87 -2.71 0.06
C GLY A 273 -13.94 -2.04 -1.29
N LEU A 274 -14.57 -2.70 -2.25
CA LEU A 274 -14.80 -2.16 -3.59
C LEU A 274 -15.67 -0.90 -3.52
N ASP A 275 -15.32 0.12 -4.30
CA ASP A 275 -16.19 1.30 -4.44
C ASP A 275 -17.54 0.90 -5.07
N ASP A 276 -18.61 1.38 -4.49
CA ASP A 276 -19.98 1.07 -4.92
C ASP A 276 -20.52 2.03 -6.00
N THR A 277 -19.75 3.06 -6.36
CA THR A 277 -20.16 4.03 -7.37
C THR A 277 -20.21 3.40 -8.77
N GLY A 278 -21.40 3.09 -9.23
CA GLY A 278 -21.62 2.44 -10.52
C GLY A 278 -21.21 0.97 -10.59
N PHE A 279 -20.87 0.36 -9.45
CA PHE A 279 -20.54 -1.07 -9.40
C PHE A 279 -21.81 -1.91 -9.56
N LEU A 280 -21.76 -2.83 -10.49
CA LEU A 280 -22.84 -3.76 -10.81
C LEU A 280 -22.24 -5.07 -11.34
N TRP A 281 -22.16 -6.08 -10.49
CA TRP A 281 -21.57 -7.37 -10.86
C TRP A 281 -22.63 -8.46 -10.88
N THR A 282 -22.79 -9.12 -12.02
CA THR A 282 -23.81 -10.16 -12.20
C THR A 282 -23.19 -11.56 -12.14
N LEU A 283 -23.65 -12.36 -11.19
CA LEU A 283 -23.30 -13.78 -11.04
C LEU A 283 -24.43 -14.65 -11.62
N LYS A 284 -24.08 -15.54 -12.55
CA LYS A 284 -24.95 -16.62 -12.99
C LYS A 284 -25.01 -17.72 -11.92
N ALA A 285 -25.93 -18.67 -12.10
CA ALA A 285 -26.00 -19.87 -11.24
C ALA A 285 -24.63 -20.57 -11.16
N GLY A 286 -24.18 -20.83 -9.95
CA GLY A 286 -22.90 -21.48 -9.65
C GLY A 286 -21.69 -20.56 -9.60
N GLU A 287 -21.77 -19.31 -10.08
CA GLU A 287 -20.67 -18.35 -10.07
C GLU A 287 -20.48 -17.71 -8.68
N SER A 288 -19.28 -17.17 -8.45
CA SER A 288 -18.92 -16.48 -7.22
C SER A 288 -18.06 -15.25 -7.48
N LEU A 289 -18.09 -14.29 -6.54
CA LEU A 289 -17.22 -13.13 -6.50
C LEU A 289 -16.55 -13.05 -5.13
N SER A 290 -15.24 -12.83 -5.13
CA SER A 290 -14.46 -12.53 -3.92
C SER A 290 -14.19 -11.03 -3.80
N SER A 291 -14.23 -10.50 -2.58
CA SER A 291 -13.74 -9.16 -2.29
C SER A 291 -12.21 -9.15 -2.22
N PRO A 292 -11.55 -7.99 -2.43
CA PRO A 292 -10.15 -7.81 -2.04
C PRO A 292 -9.94 -8.10 -0.56
N GLU A 293 -8.69 -8.37 -0.18
CA GLU A 293 -8.31 -8.53 1.22
C GLU A 293 -8.08 -7.19 1.89
N VAL A 294 -8.49 -7.04 3.15
CA VAL A 294 -8.09 -5.94 4.03
C VAL A 294 -7.30 -6.51 5.20
N ILE A 295 -6.16 -5.92 5.53
CA ILE A 295 -5.42 -6.21 6.74
C ILE A 295 -5.77 -5.20 7.82
N MET A 296 -5.90 -5.68 9.05
CA MET A 296 -6.21 -4.84 10.21
C MET A 296 -5.27 -5.14 11.37
N THR A 297 -4.91 -4.11 12.11
CA THR A 297 -4.04 -4.21 13.28
C THR A 297 -4.51 -3.31 14.41
N TYR A 298 -4.22 -3.71 15.62
CA TYR A 298 -4.41 -2.92 16.85
C TYR A 298 -3.08 -2.62 17.51
N SER A 299 -2.94 -1.42 18.06
CA SER A 299 -1.80 -1.02 18.88
C SER A 299 -2.25 -0.20 20.07
N ASN A 300 -1.69 -0.46 21.24
CA ASN A 300 -1.77 0.39 22.43
C ASN A 300 -0.49 1.22 22.64
N GLU A 301 0.43 1.16 21.68
CA GLU A 301 1.67 1.94 21.62
C GLU A 301 1.56 3.05 20.56
N GLY A 302 0.39 3.67 20.46
CA GLY A 302 0.12 4.76 19.54
C GLY A 302 0.19 4.40 18.07
N LEU A 303 0.27 5.43 17.24
CA LEU A 303 0.33 5.31 15.76
C LEU A 303 1.66 4.69 15.30
N GLY A 304 2.75 4.92 16.04
CA GLY A 304 4.04 4.31 15.75
C GLY A 304 4.01 2.78 15.90
N GLY A 305 3.35 2.26 16.96
CA GLY A 305 3.14 0.83 17.14
C GLY A 305 2.33 0.22 16.02
N MET A 306 1.19 0.84 15.67
CA MET A 306 0.36 0.47 14.52
C MET A 306 1.18 0.39 13.22
N SER A 307 2.00 1.41 12.93
CA SER A 307 2.85 1.44 11.74
C SER A 307 3.85 0.29 11.71
N ARG A 308 4.52 0.00 12.84
CA ARG A 308 5.49 -1.11 12.91
C ARG A 308 4.85 -2.47 12.67
N ASN A 309 3.62 -2.70 13.16
CA ASN A 309 2.85 -3.92 12.86
C ASN A 309 2.60 -4.06 11.34
N PHE A 310 2.15 -3.00 10.67
CA PHE A 310 1.99 -3.01 9.21
C PHE A 310 3.32 -3.24 8.48
N HIS A 311 4.39 -2.56 8.90
CA HIS A 311 5.71 -2.71 8.28
C HIS A 311 6.21 -4.14 8.34
N ASP A 312 6.05 -4.80 9.49
CA ASP A 312 6.44 -6.20 9.67
C ASP A 312 5.56 -7.13 8.83
N HIS A 313 4.25 -6.90 8.81
CA HIS A 313 3.34 -7.69 7.99
C HIS A 313 3.66 -7.55 6.49
N VAL A 314 3.90 -6.34 6.01
CA VAL A 314 4.24 -6.09 4.59
C VAL A 314 5.51 -6.82 4.21
N ARG A 315 6.56 -6.73 5.04
CA ARG A 315 7.83 -7.43 4.78
C ARG A 315 7.70 -8.95 4.81
N GLN A 316 6.98 -9.49 5.80
CA GLN A 316 6.92 -10.93 6.03
C GLN A 316 5.84 -11.64 5.21
N ASN A 317 4.73 -10.96 4.87
CA ASN A 317 3.54 -11.59 4.36
C ASN A 317 3.00 -11.01 3.04
N ILE A 318 3.45 -9.83 2.59
CA ILE A 318 3.01 -9.24 1.31
C ILE A 318 4.13 -9.34 0.26
N ILE A 319 5.30 -8.77 0.56
CA ILE A 319 6.45 -8.79 -0.36
C ILE A 319 6.93 -10.25 -0.55
N GLU A 320 7.37 -10.58 -1.76
CA GLU A 320 7.94 -11.89 -2.05
C GLU A 320 9.18 -12.17 -1.18
N LYS A 321 9.25 -13.38 -0.60
CA LYS A 321 10.33 -13.79 0.31
C LYS A 321 11.73 -13.61 -0.27
N GLU A 322 11.83 -13.77 -1.56
CA GLU A 322 13.06 -13.58 -2.35
C GLU A 322 13.62 -12.15 -2.24
N TYR A 323 12.73 -11.16 -2.08
CA TYR A 323 13.13 -9.74 -2.00
C TYR A 323 12.94 -9.13 -0.61
N ALA A 324 12.10 -9.70 0.24
CA ALA A 324 11.62 -9.07 1.47
C ALA A 324 12.75 -8.53 2.37
N PHE A 325 13.84 -9.29 2.49
CA PHE A 325 14.97 -9.00 3.38
C PHE A 325 16.32 -8.92 2.66
N GLN A 326 16.30 -8.95 1.33
CA GLN A 326 17.52 -8.90 0.53
C GLN A 326 17.90 -7.46 0.17
N PRO A 327 19.18 -7.15 0.07
CA PRO A 327 19.66 -5.86 -0.43
C PRO A 327 19.03 -5.49 -1.76
N ARG A 328 18.60 -4.24 -1.89
CA ARG A 328 18.10 -3.70 -3.14
C ARG A 328 19.26 -3.18 -4.00
N PRO A 329 19.16 -3.23 -5.34
CA PRO A 329 20.13 -2.58 -6.18
C PRO A 329 20.15 -1.06 -5.92
N ILE A 330 21.33 -0.45 -5.87
CA ILE A 330 21.42 1.01 -6.03
C ILE A 330 21.29 1.29 -7.52
N VAL A 331 20.16 1.83 -7.91
CA VAL A 331 19.86 2.10 -9.32
C VAL A 331 20.29 3.51 -9.72
N ILE A 332 20.57 3.72 -11.02
CA ILE A 332 20.48 5.02 -11.65
C ILE A 332 19.42 4.96 -12.74
N ASN A 333 18.42 5.84 -12.65
CA ASN A 333 17.37 5.95 -13.64
C ASN A 333 17.72 7.07 -14.65
N SER A 334 17.49 6.82 -15.94
CA SER A 334 17.85 7.75 -17.02
C SER A 334 16.85 8.89 -17.23
N TRP A 335 15.69 8.91 -16.53
CA TRP A 335 14.62 9.85 -16.84
C TRP A 335 15.08 11.31 -16.68
N GLU A 336 15.46 11.75 -15.50
CA GLU A 336 15.93 13.13 -15.30
C GLU A 336 17.29 13.44 -15.94
N ALA A 337 18.06 12.40 -16.35
CA ALA A 337 19.30 12.60 -17.10
C ALA A 337 19.08 12.92 -18.57
N SER A 338 18.04 12.39 -19.20
CA SER A 338 17.90 12.46 -20.67
C SER A 338 16.47 12.69 -21.14
N TYR A 339 15.45 12.45 -20.31
CA TYR A 339 14.05 12.41 -20.72
C TYR A 339 13.88 11.60 -22.03
N PHE A 340 13.07 12.08 -22.99
CA PHE A 340 12.89 11.43 -24.28
C PHE A 340 14.09 11.55 -25.24
N SER A 341 15.15 12.27 -24.87
CA SER A 341 16.36 12.42 -25.68
C SER A 341 17.36 11.27 -25.50
N VAL A 342 16.97 10.23 -24.78
CA VAL A 342 17.78 9.04 -24.49
C VAL A 342 18.23 8.32 -25.76
N THR A 343 19.51 7.90 -25.80
CA THR A 343 20.14 7.14 -26.89
C THR A 343 21.04 6.04 -26.33
N GLU A 344 21.45 5.10 -27.15
CA GLU A 344 22.44 4.08 -26.74
C GLU A 344 23.72 4.73 -26.22
N GLU A 345 24.22 5.79 -26.87
CA GLU A 345 25.41 6.50 -26.46
C GLU A 345 25.23 7.20 -25.10
N SER A 346 24.09 7.89 -24.89
CA SER A 346 23.84 8.59 -23.60
C SER A 346 23.73 7.61 -22.44
N ILE A 347 23.10 6.44 -22.64
CA ILE A 347 23.00 5.40 -21.62
C ILE A 347 24.36 4.78 -21.29
N LEU A 348 25.18 4.51 -22.30
CA LEU A 348 26.54 4.01 -22.07
C LEU A 348 27.44 5.07 -21.38
N GLY A 349 27.24 6.34 -21.67
CA GLY A 349 27.88 7.45 -20.97
C GLY A 349 27.45 7.52 -19.49
N LEU A 350 26.14 7.45 -19.23
CA LEU A 350 25.59 7.40 -17.87
C LEU A 350 26.11 6.20 -17.09
N ALA A 351 26.13 5.01 -17.70
CA ALA A 351 26.65 3.77 -17.11
C ALA A 351 28.12 3.90 -16.69
N LYS A 352 28.95 4.54 -17.50
CA LYS A 352 30.37 4.76 -17.19
C LYS A 352 30.53 5.60 -15.92
N HIS A 353 29.79 6.70 -15.78
CA HIS A 353 29.84 7.55 -14.60
C HIS A 353 29.19 6.89 -13.37
N ALA A 354 28.17 6.03 -13.58
CA ALA A 354 27.49 5.34 -12.52
C ALA A 354 28.40 4.41 -11.71
N LEU A 355 29.36 3.74 -12.36
CA LEU A 355 30.37 2.92 -11.70
C LEU A 355 31.18 3.70 -10.66
N ASP A 356 31.53 4.95 -10.98
CA ASP A 356 32.32 5.82 -10.10
C ASP A 356 31.54 6.23 -8.85
N CYS A 357 30.19 6.19 -8.91
CA CYS A 357 29.28 6.53 -7.82
C CYS A 357 28.84 5.33 -6.98
N GLY A 358 29.25 4.10 -7.32
CA GLY A 358 28.85 2.88 -6.59
C GLY A 358 27.43 2.40 -6.89
N VAL A 359 26.95 2.66 -8.09
CA VAL A 359 25.67 2.18 -8.63
C VAL A 359 25.81 0.73 -9.07
N ASP A 360 24.75 -0.07 -8.89
CA ASP A 360 24.70 -1.48 -9.32
C ASP A 360 23.94 -1.67 -10.63
N THR A 361 22.91 -0.86 -10.89
CA THR A 361 21.96 -1.10 -11.99
C THR A 361 21.63 0.21 -12.73
N VAL A 362 21.72 0.16 -14.05
CA VAL A 362 21.27 1.25 -14.94
C VAL A 362 19.86 0.92 -15.44
N VAL A 363 18.92 1.81 -15.20
CA VAL A 363 17.53 1.66 -15.66
C VAL A 363 17.27 2.61 -16.83
N LEU A 364 17.02 2.03 -18.01
CA LEU A 364 16.57 2.75 -19.19
C LEU A 364 15.08 3.05 -19.07
N ASP A 365 14.74 4.32 -18.77
CA ASP A 365 13.36 4.79 -18.61
C ASP A 365 12.66 5.03 -19.95
N ASP A 366 11.50 5.71 -19.97
CA ASP A 366 10.72 6.00 -21.19
C ASP A 366 11.55 6.68 -22.26
N GLY A 367 11.30 6.33 -23.52
CA GLY A 367 11.98 6.91 -24.67
C GLY A 367 12.79 5.92 -25.52
N TRP A 368 12.93 4.65 -25.15
CA TRP A 368 13.70 3.66 -25.91
C TRP A 368 13.00 3.20 -27.21
N PHE A 369 11.67 3.34 -27.28
CA PHE A 369 10.83 3.00 -28.44
C PHE A 369 10.19 4.23 -29.09
N ARG A 370 10.34 5.42 -28.51
CA ARG A 370 9.72 6.66 -28.97
C ARG A 370 10.56 7.89 -28.59
N SER A 371 10.41 8.99 -29.33
CA SER A 371 11.10 10.26 -29.05
C SER A 371 10.22 11.32 -28.39
N GLY A 372 9.06 10.94 -27.85
CA GLY A 372 8.10 11.81 -27.18
C GLY A 372 6.81 11.06 -26.84
N ILE A 373 5.86 11.73 -26.20
CA ILE A 373 4.63 11.11 -25.69
C ILE A 373 3.56 10.84 -26.76
N GLN A 374 3.76 11.31 -27.99
CA GLN A 374 2.70 11.34 -29.02
C GLN A 374 2.45 10.00 -29.71
N SER A 375 3.46 9.14 -29.81
CA SER A 375 3.38 7.94 -30.64
C SER A 375 4.16 6.75 -30.08
N GLY A 376 3.83 5.54 -30.58
CA GLY A 376 4.58 4.30 -30.37
C GLY A 376 4.27 3.52 -29.10
N LEU A 377 3.57 4.10 -28.11
CA LEU A 377 3.16 3.36 -26.92
C LEU A 377 2.13 2.29 -27.30
N GLY A 378 2.35 1.05 -26.85
CA GLY A 378 1.58 -0.14 -27.22
C GLY A 378 2.26 -1.01 -28.31
N ASP A 379 3.07 -0.42 -29.16
CA ASP A 379 3.79 -1.15 -30.23
C ASP A 379 5.04 -1.88 -29.72
N TRP A 380 5.67 -1.35 -28.68
CA TRP A 380 6.84 -1.91 -28.00
C TRP A 380 7.93 -2.35 -28.97
N ARG A 381 8.40 -1.44 -29.83
CA ARG A 381 9.46 -1.68 -30.81
C ARG A 381 10.62 -0.74 -30.59
N THR A 382 11.81 -1.28 -30.38
CA THR A 382 13.04 -0.48 -30.20
C THR A 382 13.26 0.50 -31.36
N ASP A 383 13.50 1.76 -31.07
CA ASP A 383 13.94 2.76 -32.04
C ASP A 383 15.39 2.46 -32.48
N LYS A 384 15.56 1.81 -33.61
CA LYS A 384 16.88 1.41 -34.14
C LYS A 384 17.79 2.57 -34.56
N ALA A 385 17.22 3.76 -34.78
CA ALA A 385 18.04 4.95 -35.09
C ALA A 385 18.76 5.44 -33.83
N ARG A 386 18.11 5.32 -32.68
CA ARG A 386 18.63 5.76 -31.37
C ARG A 386 19.36 4.63 -30.64
N PHE A 387 18.99 3.40 -30.84
CA PHE A 387 19.57 2.17 -30.28
C PHE A 387 20.00 1.22 -31.41
N PRO A 388 21.12 1.51 -32.10
CA PRO A 388 21.55 0.77 -33.30
C PRO A 388 21.78 -0.72 -33.03
N THR A 389 22.26 -1.08 -31.82
CA THR A 389 22.51 -2.49 -31.46
C THR A 389 21.29 -3.15 -30.83
N GLY A 390 20.19 -2.41 -30.69
CA GLY A 390 18.97 -2.83 -30.00
C GLY A 390 19.18 -2.94 -28.48
N ILE A 391 18.06 -3.18 -27.77
CA ILE A 391 18.10 -3.31 -26.31
C ILE A 391 18.99 -4.50 -25.90
N GLN A 392 18.98 -5.59 -26.65
CA GLN A 392 19.86 -6.74 -26.39
C GLN A 392 21.35 -6.37 -26.49
N GLY A 393 21.75 -5.58 -27.49
CA GLY A 393 23.13 -5.13 -27.62
C GLY A 393 23.54 -4.17 -26.52
N LEU A 394 22.64 -3.27 -26.14
CA LEU A 394 22.83 -2.32 -25.04
C LEU A 394 23.00 -3.08 -23.69
N SER A 395 22.11 -4.02 -23.35
CA SER A 395 22.20 -4.76 -22.09
C SER A 395 23.52 -5.51 -21.94
N LYS A 396 23.97 -6.17 -23.03
CA LYS A 396 25.29 -6.86 -23.05
C LYS A 396 26.46 -5.90 -22.80
N LYS A 397 26.42 -4.69 -23.38
CA LYS A 397 27.48 -3.67 -23.16
C LYS A 397 27.50 -3.20 -21.71
N ILE A 398 26.32 -3.00 -21.09
CA ILE A 398 26.22 -2.60 -19.69
C ILE A 398 26.72 -3.71 -18.77
N HIS A 399 26.34 -4.98 -19.00
CA HIS A 399 26.88 -6.12 -18.25
C HIS A 399 28.39 -6.28 -18.41
N ALA A 400 28.91 -6.03 -19.62
CA ALA A 400 30.37 -6.06 -19.84
C ALA A 400 31.12 -4.97 -19.07
N MET A 401 30.43 -3.90 -18.63
CA MET A 401 30.98 -2.88 -17.72
C MET A 401 30.90 -3.27 -16.24
N GLY A 402 30.25 -4.39 -15.91
CA GLY A 402 30.07 -4.85 -14.53
C GLY A 402 28.80 -4.32 -13.85
N LEU A 403 27.90 -3.71 -14.61
CA LEU A 403 26.61 -3.19 -14.13
C LEU A 403 25.46 -4.12 -14.54
N LYS A 404 24.35 -4.07 -13.83
CA LYS A 404 23.07 -4.68 -14.17
C LYS A 404 22.25 -3.74 -15.05
N PHE A 405 21.27 -4.30 -15.77
CA PHE A 405 20.43 -3.55 -16.70
C PHE A 405 18.93 -3.67 -16.37
N GLY A 406 18.26 -2.55 -16.32
CA GLY A 406 16.80 -2.44 -16.14
C GLY A 406 16.14 -1.68 -17.28
N ILE A 407 14.81 -1.91 -17.44
CA ILE A 407 14.01 -1.26 -18.49
C ILE A 407 12.64 -0.81 -17.94
N TRP A 408 12.16 0.32 -18.45
CA TRP A 408 10.83 0.86 -18.19
C TRP A 408 9.80 0.32 -19.18
N LEU A 409 8.60 0.03 -18.67
CA LEU A 409 7.43 -0.40 -19.43
C LEU A 409 6.17 0.32 -18.91
N GLU A 410 5.22 0.61 -19.79
CA GLU A 410 3.87 1.10 -19.47
C GLU A 410 2.82 0.24 -20.21
N PRO A 411 2.66 -1.04 -19.87
CA PRO A 411 1.98 -2.03 -20.70
C PRO A 411 0.45 -1.91 -20.73
N GLU A 412 -0.13 -1.09 -19.88
CA GLU A 412 -1.58 -0.88 -19.78
C GLU A 412 -2.09 0.24 -20.69
N MET A 413 -1.19 0.87 -21.49
CA MET A 413 -1.50 2.08 -22.26
C MET A 413 -1.21 1.91 -23.76
N VAL A 414 -1.85 2.76 -24.56
CA VAL A 414 -1.65 2.83 -26.02
C VAL A 414 -1.77 4.27 -26.52
N ASN A 415 -0.90 4.68 -27.45
CA ASN A 415 -1.06 5.97 -28.13
C ASN A 415 -2.10 5.87 -29.26
N PRO A 416 -2.85 6.94 -29.55
CA PRO A 416 -3.63 7.04 -30.79
C PRO A 416 -2.78 6.85 -32.05
N ASP A 417 -1.56 7.37 -32.04
CA ASP A 417 -0.56 7.15 -33.07
C ASP A 417 0.31 5.94 -32.75
N SER A 418 -0.26 4.75 -32.87
CA SER A 418 0.42 3.46 -32.78
C SER A 418 -0.16 2.49 -33.80
N ASP A 419 0.62 1.48 -34.19
CA ASP A 419 0.15 0.41 -35.07
C ASP A 419 -0.93 -0.42 -34.37
N LEU A 420 -0.78 -0.64 -33.05
CA LEU A 420 -1.76 -1.35 -32.25
C LEU A 420 -3.13 -0.68 -32.28
N TYR A 421 -3.19 0.63 -32.02
CA TYR A 421 -4.48 1.34 -32.02
C TYR A 421 -5.10 1.42 -33.40
N ARG A 422 -4.30 1.58 -34.48
CA ARG A 422 -4.80 1.53 -35.87
C ARG A 422 -5.39 0.17 -36.24
N ALA A 423 -4.80 -0.92 -35.73
CA ALA A 423 -5.28 -2.28 -35.95
C ALA A 423 -6.52 -2.63 -35.11
N HIS A 424 -6.57 -2.15 -33.89
CA HIS A 424 -7.57 -2.51 -32.87
C HIS A 424 -8.08 -1.28 -32.09
N PRO A 425 -8.82 -0.36 -32.73
CA PRO A 425 -9.32 0.85 -32.08
C PRO A 425 -10.38 0.55 -30.99
N ASP A 426 -10.93 -0.67 -30.98
CA ASP A 426 -11.89 -1.17 -30.00
C ASP A 426 -11.23 -1.80 -28.76
N TRP A 427 -9.89 -1.82 -28.67
CA TRP A 427 -9.16 -2.38 -27.52
C TRP A 427 -8.84 -1.36 -26.42
N ILE A 428 -9.50 -0.23 -26.42
CA ILE A 428 -9.35 0.78 -25.36
C ILE A 428 -10.55 0.80 -24.43
N LEU A 429 -10.35 1.27 -23.20
CA LEU A 429 -11.43 1.51 -22.22
C LEU A 429 -12.24 2.74 -22.61
N SER A 430 -12.97 2.67 -23.70
CA SER A 430 -13.96 3.66 -24.11
C SER A 430 -14.87 3.09 -25.19
N THR A 431 -16.14 3.47 -25.16
CA THR A 431 -17.12 3.23 -26.20
C THR A 431 -17.46 4.51 -26.96
N SER A 432 -16.84 5.63 -26.61
CA SER A 432 -17.05 6.94 -27.23
C SER A 432 -16.42 6.98 -28.62
N LYS A 433 -17.06 7.69 -29.57
CA LYS A 433 -16.47 8.02 -30.87
C LYS A 433 -15.32 9.03 -30.74
N LEU A 434 -15.28 9.78 -29.67
CA LEU A 434 -14.25 10.76 -29.34
C LEU A 434 -13.78 10.49 -27.90
N PRO A 435 -12.92 9.47 -27.67
CA PRO A 435 -12.42 9.17 -26.34
C PRO A 435 -11.66 10.35 -25.75
N LEU A 436 -11.79 10.55 -24.45
CA LEU A 436 -11.00 11.54 -23.74
C LEU A 436 -9.53 11.10 -23.75
N ILE A 437 -8.65 12.04 -23.99
CA ILE A 437 -7.21 11.78 -24.02
C ILE A 437 -6.52 12.47 -22.83
N SER A 438 -5.61 11.76 -22.20
CA SER A 438 -4.70 12.30 -21.19
C SER A 438 -3.30 11.81 -21.49
N ARG A 439 -2.27 12.67 -21.36
CA ARG A 439 -0.87 12.37 -21.70
C ARG A 439 -0.69 11.73 -23.11
N GLN A 440 -1.54 12.11 -24.06
CA GLN A 440 -1.54 11.57 -25.43
C GLN A 440 -1.73 10.04 -25.51
N GLN A 441 -2.41 9.43 -24.54
CA GLN A 441 -2.61 7.99 -24.48
C GLN A 441 -4.00 7.59 -24.01
N TYR A 442 -4.42 6.36 -24.37
CA TYR A 442 -5.60 5.66 -23.92
C TYR A 442 -5.21 4.49 -23.02
N ILE A 443 -6.13 4.04 -22.17
CA ILE A 443 -6.00 2.80 -21.40
C ILE A 443 -6.47 1.64 -22.26
N LEU A 444 -5.70 0.57 -22.33
CA LEU A 444 -6.09 -0.69 -22.97
C LEU A 444 -7.18 -1.40 -22.16
N ASP A 445 -8.13 -2.02 -22.84
CA ASP A 445 -9.19 -2.82 -22.22
C ASP A 445 -8.66 -4.20 -21.78
N LEU A 446 -8.06 -4.25 -20.59
CA LEU A 446 -7.55 -5.50 -20.01
C LEU A 446 -8.65 -6.39 -19.44
N THR A 447 -9.93 -5.99 -19.52
CA THR A 447 -11.04 -6.92 -19.26
C THR A 447 -11.11 -8.06 -20.28
N ARG A 448 -10.37 -7.91 -21.40
CA ARG A 448 -10.26 -8.84 -22.53
C ARG A 448 -8.96 -9.63 -22.43
N ASP A 449 -9.07 -10.94 -22.27
CA ASP A 449 -7.92 -11.85 -22.23
C ASP A 449 -7.02 -11.77 -23.49
N GLU A 450 -7.62 -11.49 -24.66
CA GLU A 450 -6.88 -11.34 -25.90
C GLU A 450 -5.94 -10.12 -25.87
N VAL A 451 -6.36 -9.01 -25.25
CA VAL A 451 -5.53 -7.80 -25.08
C VAL A 451 -4.38 -8.07 -24.12
N VAL A 452 -4.69 -8.68 -22.96
CA VAL A 452 -3.68 -9.10 -21.98
C VAL A 452 -2.61 -9.98 -22.62
N ASN A 453 -3.03 -11.01 -23.35
CA ASN A 453 -2.11 -11.95 -23.99
C ASN A 453 -1.30 -11.30 -25.12
N TYR A 454 -1.92 -10.42 -25.92
CA TYR A 454 -1.23 -9.70 -26.97
C TYR A 454 -0.09 -8.85 -26.42
N ILE A 455 -0.36 -8.02 -25.43
CA ILE A 455 0.65 -7.12 -24.82
C ILE A 455 1.77 -7.95 -24.16
N ALA A 456 1.41 -8.99 -23.41
CA ALA A 456 2.40 -9.88 -22.78
C ALA A 456 3.31 -10.53 -23.82
N ASN A 457 2.76 -10.99 -24.95
CA ASN A 457 3.54 -11.60 -26.04
C ASN A 457 4.41 -10.57 -26.74
N ARG A 458 3.87 -9.39 -27.05
CA ARG A 458 4.60 -8.34 -27.75
C ARG A 458 5.82 -7.85 -26.96
N ILE A 459 5.66 -7.63 -25.64
CA ILE A 459 6.78 -7.26 -24.77
C ILE A 459 7.80 -8.41 -24.69
N THR A 460 7.33 -9.65 -24.57
CA THR A 460 8.23 -10.82 -24.51
C THR A 460 9.04 -10.99 -25.79
N GLU A 461 8.44 -10.80 -26.94
CA GLU A 461 9.12 -10.87 -28.25
C GLU A 461 10.21 -9.80 -28.37
N GLU A 462 9.91 -8.56 -27.98
CA GLU A 462 10.88 -7.45 -28.08
C GLU A 462 12.06 -7.63 -27.13
N LEU A 463 11.79 -8.15 -25.92
CA LEU A 463 12.81 -8.36 -24.89
C LEU A 463 13.45 -9.75 -24.95
N GLN A 464 13.17 -10.54 -26.00
CA GLN A 464 13.79 -11.86 -26.16
C GLN A 464 15.31 -11.77 -26.27
N GLY A 465 16.01 -12.48 -25.39
CA GLY A 465 17.47 -12.49 -25.34
C GLY A 465 18.12 -11.23 -24.77
N VAL A 466 17.33 -10.31 -24.23
CA VAL A 466 17.82 -9.20 -23.40
C VAL A 466 18.16 -9.76 -22.01
N GLU A 467 19.36 -9.46 -21.53
CA GLU A 467 19.77 -9.78 -20.16
C GLU A 467 19.20 -8.70 -19.24
N LEU A 468 18.07 -9.01 -18.59
CA LEU A 468 17.36 -8.09 -17.68
C LEU A 468 17.60 -8.48 -16.21
N ASP A 469 17.74 -7.46 -15.35
CA ASP A 469 17.82 -7.58 -13.89
C ASP A 469 16.72 -6.81 -13.18
N TYR A 470 16.05 -5.88 -13.90
CA TYR A 470 15.10 -4.95 -13.31
C TYR A 470 14.05 -4.49 -14.35
N ILE A 471 12.81 -4.36 -13.92
CA ILE A 471 11.72 -3.78 -14.72
C ILE A 471 11.01 -2.71 -13.89
N LYS A 472 10.91 -1.49 -14.43
CA LYS A 472 10.05 -0.43 -13.91
C LYS A 472 8.73 -0.45 -14.67
N TRP A 473 7.63 -0.76 -13.98
CA TRP A 473 6.27 -0.79 -14.55
C TRP A 473 5.51 0.47 -14.18
N ASP A 474 5.07 1.22 -15.17
CA ASP A 474 4.40 2.50 -15.01
C ASP A 474 2.93 2.49 -15.47
N PHE A 475 2.17 3.53 -15.02
CA PHE A 475 0.77 3.76 -15.36
C PHE A 475 0.45 5.26 -15.23
N ASN A 476 0.40 6.01 -16.34
CA ASN A 476 0.49 7.46 -16.31
C ASN A 476 -0.79 8.20 -16.68
N ARG A 477 -1.96 7.72 -16.30
CA ARG A 477 -3.20 8.49 -16.39
C ARG A 477 -4.31 7.91 -15.50
N TYR A 478 -5.29 8.74 -15.16
CA TYR A 478 -6.55 8.27 -14.56
C TYR A 478 -7.47 7.66 -15.63
N ALA A 479 -8.32 6.71 -15.23
CA ALA A 479 -9.42 6.24 -16.05
C ALA A 479 -10.54 7.30 -16.07
N THR A 480 -10.53 8.14 -17.09
CA THR A 480 -11.48 9.27 -17.24
C THR A 480 -12.84 8.82 -17.70
N GLU A 481 -12.91 7.74 -18.45
CA GLU A 481 -14.12 7.08 -18.91
C GLU A 481 -13.81 5.59 -19.02
N ALA A 482 -14.64 4.76 -18.43
CA ALA A 482 -14.47 3.32 -18.50
C ALA A 482 -15.64 2.71 -19.26
N GLY A 483 -15.40 2.32 -20.49
CA GLY A 483 -16.35 1.64 -21.35
C GLY A 483 -15.68 0.47 -22.04
N SER A 484 -16.40 -0.62 -22.28
CA SER A 484 -15.92 -1.76 -23.05
C SER A 484 -17.02 -2.20 -24.01
N PHE A 485 -16.63 -2.65 -25.21
CA PHE A 485 -17.58 -3.23 -26.16
C PHE A 485 -18.00 -4.66 -25.82
N VAL A 486 -17.32 -5.30 -24.85
CA VAL A 486 -17.55 -6.71 -24.50
C VAL A 486 -17.87 -6.93 -23.03
N THR A 487 -17.50 -6.02 -22.15
CA THR A 487 -17.68 -6.14 -20.69
C THR A 487 -18.83 -5.26 -20.20
N PRO A 488 -19.72 -5.78 -19.35
CA PRO A 488 -20.78 -4.97 -18.74
C PRO A 488 -20.21 -3.76 -17.98
N GLN A 489 -20.83 -2.58 -18.14
CA GLN A 489 -20.33 -1.32 -17.64
C GLN A 489 -20.01 -1.33 -16.13
N GLY A 490 -20.86 -1.93 -15.31
CA GLY A 490 -20.68 -1.97 -13.86
C GLY A 490 -19.56 -2.90 -13.37
N GLU A 491 -18.98 -3.73 -14.25
CA GLU A 491 -17.91 -4.68 -13.92
C GLU A 491 -16.51 -4.20 -14.34
N ILE A 492 -16.43 -3.13 -15.15
CA ILE A 492 -15.21 -2.75 -15.88
C ILE A 492 -14.04 -2.48 -14.94
N TYR A 493 -14.18 -1.62 -13.94
CA TYR A 493 -13.06 -1.23 -13.08
C TYR A 493 -12.45 -2.42 -12.34
N HIS A 494 -13.30 -3.33 -11.84
CA HIS A 494 -12.80 -4.51 -11.16
C HIS A 494 -12.17 -5.51 -12.13
N ARG A 495 -12.81 -5.79 -13.29
CA ARG A 495 -12.25 -6.67 -14.32
C ARG A 495 -10.96 -6.13 -14.92
N GLN A 496 -10.87 -4.81 -15.13
CA GLN A 496 -9.66 -4.13 -15.58
C GLN A 496 -8.48 -4.40 -14.62
N MET A 497 -8.72 -4.30 -13.32
CA MET A 497 -7.69 -4.56 -12.32
C MET A 497 -7.29 -6.04 -12.27
N LEU A 498 -8.26 -6.95 -12.37
CA LEU A 498 -7.97 -8.39 -12.49
C LEU A 498 -7.13 -8.69 -13.74
N GLY A 499 -7.41 -8.02 -14.87
CA GLY A 499 -6.62 -8.11 -16.09
C GLY A 499 -5.20 -7.59 -15.92
N ALA A 500 -5.02 -6.46 -15.22
CA ALA A 500 -3.71 -5.90 -14.89
C ALA A 500 -2.90 -6.85 -14.00
N TYR A 501 -3.50 -7.40 -12.94
CA TYR A 501 -2.85 -8.41 -12.09
C TYR A 501 -2.46 -9.68 -12.86
N LYS A 502 -3.31 -10.12 -13.80
CA LYS A 502 -3.00 -11.24 -14.70
C LYS A 502 -1.80 -10.93 -15.59
N LEU A 503 -1.74 -9.72 -16.17
CA LEU A 503 -0.63 -9.27 -17.00
C LEU A 503 0.68 -9.20 -16.19
N PHE A 504 0.64 -8.68 -14.95
CA PHE A 504 1.77 -8.71 -14.01
C PHE A 504 2.26 -10.14 -13.79
N SER A 505 1.35 -11.07 -13.47
CA SER A 505 1.69 -12.47 -13.20
C SER A 505 2.38 -13.12 -14.40
N ILE A 506 1.86 -12.89 -15.62
CA ILE A 506 2.45 -13.42 -16.86
C ILE A 506 3.86 -12.87 -17.09
N LEU A 507 4.06 -11.56 -16.93
CA LEU A 507 5.37 -10.93 -17.19
C LEU A 507 6.38 -11.29 -16.10
N LYS A 508 5.96 -11.42 -14.83
CA LYS A 508 6.84 -11.90 -13.76
C LYS A 508 7.30 -13.36 -13.97
N GLU A 509 6.42 -14.22 -14.47
CA GLU A 509 6.78 -15.61 -14.81
C GLU A 509 7.81 -15.65 -15.96
N ARG A 510 7.66 -14.77 -16.96
CA ARG A 510 8.56 -14.69 -18.13
C ARG A 510 9.88 -13.99 -17.83
N PHE A 511 9.85 -13.00 -16.94
CA PHE A 511 11.00 -12.20 -16.50
C PHE A 511 11.10 -12.26 -14.97
N PRO A 512 11.79 -13.27 -14.40
CA PRO A 512 11.96 -13.43 -12.95
C PRO A 512 13.03 -12.46 -12.42
N VAL A 513 12.75 -11.17 -12.50
CA VAL A 513 13.61 -10.07 -12.07
C VAL A 513 12.90 -9.18 -11.07
N LEU A 514 13.62 -8.24 -10.46
CA LEU A 514 13.01 -7.26 -9.58
C LEU A 514 12.11 -6.32 -10.39
N PHE A 515 10.84 -6.20 -9.95
CA PHE A 515 9.91 -5.19 -10.45
C PHE A 515 9.84 -4.01 -9.49
N GLU A 516 9.84 -2.81 -10.02
CA GLU A 516 9.41 -1.59 -9.35
C GLU A 516 8.15 -1.07 -10.02
N THR A 517 7.12 -0.77 -9.27
CA THR A 517 5.93 -0.13 -9.84
C THR A 517 5.99 1.39 -9.71
N CYS A 518 5.46 2.04 -10.73
CA CYS A 518 5.21 3.47 -10.81
C CYS A 518 3.78 3.68 -11.33
N SER A 519 3.17 4.79 -10.99
CA SER A 519 1.86 5.17 -11.53
C SER A 519 1.75 6.68 -11.56
N GLY A 520 2.54 7.32 -12.46
CA GLY A 520 2.79 8.75 -12.37
C GLY A 520 3.26 9.09 -10.96
N GLY A 521 4.37 8.50 -10.52
CA GLY A 521 4.76 8.50 -9.12
C GLY A 521 3.99 7.46 -8.29
N GLY A 522 3.42 7.90 -7.18
CA GLY A 522 2.79 7.06 -6.18
C GLY A 522 1.29 6.85 -6.32
N GLY A 523 0.72 6.94 -7.54
CA GLY A 523 -0.72 6.80 -7.76
C GLY A 523 -1.29 5.41 -7.45
N ARG A 524 -0.46 4.36 -7.46
CA ARG A 524 -0.78 3.02 -6.97
C ARG A 524 0.23 2.57 -5.90
N PHE A 525 0.54 3.44 -4.95
CA PHE A 525 1.33 3.06 -3.79
C PHE A 525 0.42 2.37 -2.77
N ASP A 526 0.21 1.08 -2.97
CA ASP A 526 -0.72 0.26 -2.21
C ASP A 526 -0.21 -1.19 -2.03
N LEU A 527 -0.88 -1.93 -1.16
CA LEU A 527 -0.50 -3.32 -0.85
C LEU A 527 -0.74 -4.28 -2.01
N GLY A 528 -1.67 -3.96 -2.93
CA GLY A 528 -1.94 -4.75 -4.13
C GLY A 528 -0.74 -4.76 -5.07
N MET A 529 -0.11 -3.59 -5.29
CA MET A 529 1.13 -3.49 -6.07
C MET A 529 2.32 -4.09 -5.33
N LEU A 530 2.43 -3.93 -4.01
CA LEU A 530 3.51 -4.53 -3.22
C LEU A 530 3.50 -6.07 -3.21
N TYR A 531 2.38 -6.70 -3.54
CA TYR A 531 2.32 -8.16 -3.74
C TYR A 531 3.14 -8.62 -4.96
N TYR A 532 3.22 -7.78 -6.00
CA TYR A 532 3.94 -8.06 -7.25
C TYR A 532 5.33 -7.44 -7.32
N SER A 533 5.55 -6.37 -6.55
CA SER A 533 6.73 -5.52 -6.64
C SER A 533 7.22 -5.20 -5.23
N PRO A 534 8.50 -5.48 -4.89
CA PRO A 534 8.99 -5.28 -3.53
C PRO A 534 9.18 -3.82 -3.13
N GLN A 535 9.10 -2.89 -4.09
CA GLN A 535 9.24 -1.45 -3.91
C GLN A 535 8.44 -0.69 -4.95
N ILE A 536 8.03 0.53 -4.61
CA ILE A 536 7.21 1.42 -5.46
C ILE A 536 7.88 2.79 -5.53
N TRP A 537 7.93 3.38 -6.74
CA TRP A 537 8.32 4.77 -6.94
C TRP A 537 7.34 5.68 -6.20
N THR A 538 7.85 6.41 -5.22
CA THR A 538 7.01 7.04 -4.20
C THR A 538 6.30 8.28 -4.71
N SER A 539 6.94 9.05 -5.58
CA SER A 539 6.43 10.25 -6.22
C SER A 539 7.35 10.69 -7.36
N ASP A 540 6.76 11.21 -8.44
CA ASP A 540 7.50 11.91 -9.51
C ASP A 540 8.05 13.28 -9.03
N ASN A 541 7.63 13.74 -7.86
CA ASN A 541 8.25 14.90 -7.25
C ASN A 541 9.57 14.49 -6.59
N THR A 542 10.66 14.89 -7.19
CA THR A 542 12.03 14.59 -6.75
C THR A 542 12.67 15.71 -5.91
N ASP A 543 11.94 16.82 -5.66
CA ASP A 543 12.35 17.84 -4.70
C ASP A 543 12.52 17.21 -3.30
N PRO A 544 13.73 17.23 -2.70
CA PRO A 544 13.97 16.56 -1.44
C PRO A 544 13.16 17.13 -0.27
N TYR A 545 12.78 18.42 -0.30
CA TYR A 545 11.90 18.98 0.74
C TYR A 545 10.46 18.48 0.61
N ALA A 546 9.92 18.37 -0.59
CA ALA A 546 8.61 17.75 -0.82
C ALA A 546 8.63 16.28 -0.41
N ARG A 547 9.70 15.55 -0.76
CA ARG A 547 9.87 14.12 -0.40
C ARG A 547 9.90 13.88 1.11
N VAL A 548 10.34 14.83 1.93
CA VAL A 548 10.23 14.69 3.40
C VAL A 548 8.79 14.47 3.83
N PHE A 549 7.83 15.25 3.32
CA PHE A 549 6.41 15.12 3.66
C PHE A 549 5.81 13.85 3.06
N ILE A 550 6.08 13.58 1.79
CA ILE A 550 5.58 12.41 1.06
C ILE A 550 6.04 11.11 1.75
N GLN A 551 7.32 11.00 2.09
CA GLN A 551 7.89 9.81 2.74
C GLN A 551 7.44 9.70 4.21
N TYR A 552 7.26 10.82 4.90
CA TYR A 552 6.73 10.83 6.27
C TYR A 552 5.31 10.24 6.31
N GLY A 553 4.39 10.75 5.49
CA GLY A 553 3.03 10.22 5.42
C GLY A 553 3.00 8.76 4.93
N THR A 554 3.79 8.42 3.90
CA THR A 554 3.90 7.04 3.41
C THR A 554 4.31 6.07 4.51
N SER A 555 5.18 6.47 5.43
CA SER A 555 5.66 5.63 6.53
C SER A 555 4.61 5.25 7.59
N TYR A 556 3.39 5.81 7.53
CA TYR A 556 2.30 5.39 8.42
C TYR A 556 1.81 3.98 8.12
N ALA A 557 1.78 3.61 6.84
CA ALA A 557 1.21 2.36 6.38
C ALA A 557 2.25 1.39 5.76
N TYR A 558 3.40 1.90 5.31
CA TYR A 558 4.34 1.14 4.48
C TYR A 558 5.78 1.19 5.03
N PRO A 559 6.53 0.07 4.99
CA PRO A 559 7.90 0.01 5.47
C PRO A 559 8.85 0.79 4.55
N MET A 560 9.96 1.26 5.08
CA MET A 560 11.01 1.94 4.33
C MET A 560 11.50 1.12 3.12
N SER A 561 11.58 -0.20 3.24
CA SER A 561 11.99 -1.10 2.16
C SER A 561 11.06 -1.13 0.95
N ALA A 562 9.83 -0.60 1.08
CA ALA A 562 8.86 -0.46 0.00
C ALA A 562 8.92 0.91 -0.69
N ILE A 563 9.60 1.90 -0.08
CA ILE A 563 9.66 3.29 -0.51
C ILE A 563 10.88 3.48 -1.41
N SER A 564 10.69 3.61 -2.74
CA SER A 564 11.79 3.90 -3.66
C SER A 564 12.15 5.39 -3.62
N CYS A 565 13.43 5.67 -3.37
CA CYS A 565 13.95 7.02 -3.15
C CYS A 565 15.23 7.24 -3.94
N HIS A 566 15.28 8.33 -4.73
CA HIS A 566 16.46 8.65 -5.51
C HIS A 566 17.11 9.95 -5.03
N PHE A 567 18.44 9.97 -5.05
CA PHE A 567 19.24 11.18 -5.00
C PHE A 567 19.15 11.86 -6.36
N THR A 568 18.60 13.06 -6.42
CA THR A 568 18.28 13.79 -7.64
C THR A 568 18.94 15.17 -7.66
N LYS A 569 18.82 15.88 -8.76
CA LYS A 569 19.19 17.29 -8.82
C LYS A 569 18.31 18.15 -7.91
N GLY A 570 17.04 17.72 -7.74
CA GLY A 570 16.10 18.26 -6.77
C GLY A 570 15.51 19.63 -7.14
N ASP A 571 15.67 20.07 -8.38
CA ASP A 571 15.19 21.38 -8.85
C ASP A 571 14.11 21.30 -9.95
N CYS A 572 13.77 20.09 -10.40
CA CYS A 572 12.86 19.88 -11.53
C CYS A 572 11.42 20.41 -11.29
N THR A 573 10.98 20.50 -10.03
CA THR A 573 9.63 20.98 -9.69
C THR A 573 9.63 22.35 -9.02
N SER A 574 10.59 22.67 -8.17
CA SER A 574 10.58 23.88 -7.33
C SER A 574 11.68 24.88 -7.68
N GLY A 575 12.72 24.46 -8.39
CA GLY A 575 13.93 25.27 -8.60
C GLY A 575 14.72 25.54 -7.30
N ARG A 576 14.42 24.79 -6.22
CA ARG A 576 15.03 24.97 -4.92
C ARG A 576 16.39 24.28 -4.85
N GLU A 577 17.42 25.02 -4.45
CA GLU A 577 18.72 24.42 -4.16
C GLU A 577 18.72 23.69 -2.81
N SER A 578 19.42 22.58 -2.74
CA SER A 578 19.64 21.80 -1.53
C SER A 578 21.06 21.22 -1.52
N THR A 579 21.60 20.99 -0.32
CA THR A 579 22.92 20.37 -0.17
C THR A 579 22.88 18.88 -0.52
N TYR A 580 24.00 18.30 -0.94
CA TYR A 580 24.11 16.87 -1.22
C TYR A 580 23.79 16.03 0.02
N GLU A 581 24.24 16.48 1.19
CA GLU A 581 23.95 15.78 2.44
C GLU A 581 22.44 15.75 2.75
N PHE A 582 21.70 16.85 2.51
CA PHE A 582 20.25 16.86 2.67
C PHE A 582 19.56 15.89 1.71
N ARG A 583 19.93 15.93 0.41
CA ARG A 583 19.39 15.00 -0.61
C ARG A 583 19.65 13.55 -0.23
N TYR A 584 20.88 13.23 0.20
CA TYR A 584 21.27 11.92 0.66
C TYR A 584 20.42 11.46 1.86
N ASN A 585 20.30 12.31 2.88
CA ASN A 585 19.55 11.96 4.09
C ASN A 585 18.06 11.71 3.82
N VAL A 586 17.46 12.40 2.85
CA VAL A 586 16.08 12.16 2.41
C VAL A 586 16.00 10.85 1.60
N ALA A 587 16.88 10.68 0.62
CA ALA A 587 16.88 9.49 -0.24
C ALA A 587 17.21 8.19 0.54
N SER A 588 18.03 8.28 1.59
CA SER A 588 18.38 7.13 2.44
C SER A 588 17.28 6.70 3.43
N LEU A 589 16.09 7.28 3.36
CA LEU A 589 14.91 6.86 4.13
C LEU A 589 14.10 5.75 3.42
N GLY A 590 14.57 5.26 2.29
CA GLY A 590 13.96 4.17 1.54
C GLY A 590 14.99 3.35 0.76
N THR A 591 14.58 2.66 -0.30
CA THR A 591 15.49 1.99 -1.23
C THR A 591 16.18 3.04 -2.08
N TYR A 592 17.51 3.09 -1.96
CA TYR A 592 18.34 4.18 -2.46
C TYR A 592 18.71 4.03 -3.94
N GLY A 593 18.71 5.13 -4.69
CA GLY A 593 19.17 5.21 -6.06
C GLY A 593 19.52 6.64 -6.47
N TYR A 594 19.76 6.83 -7.76
CA TYR A 594 20.07 8.10 -8.38
C TYR A 594 19.15 8.38 -9.58
N GLU A 595 18.84 9.66 -9.80
CA GLU A 595 18.11 10.11 -10.97
C GLU A 595 18.59 11.52 -11.37
N LEU A 596 19.68 11.58 -12.12
CA LEU A 596 20.34 12.83 -12.52
C LEU A 596 21.39 12.57 -13.62
N ASP A 597 21.77 13.58 -14.37
CA ASP A 597 22.87 13.50 -15.34
C ASP A 597 24.23 13.61 -14.63
N LEU A 598 24.88 12.48 -14.42
CA LEU A 598 26.20 12.43 -13.78
C LEU A 598 27.32 13.10 -14.58
N SER A 599 27.11 13.45 -15.85
CA SER A 599 28.09 14.17 -16.66
C SER A 599 28.22 15.66 -16.26
N GLU A 600 27.20 16.20 -15.59
CA GLU A 600 27.18 17.58 -15.08
C GLU A 600 28.03 17.76 -13.80
N TYR A 601 28.54 16.67 -13.20
CA TYR A 601 29.21 16.66 -11.90
C TYR A 601 30.72 16.41 -12.01
N THR A 602 31.50 17.05 -11.14
CA THR A 602 32.94 16.90 -11.07
C THR A 602 33.35 15.51 -10.52
N GLU A 603 34.60 15.14 -10.65
CA GLU A 603 35.13 13.91 -10.07
C GLU A 603 35.11 13.93 -8.53
N GLU A 604 35.22 15.13 -7.92
CA GLU A 604 35.08 15.34 -6.48
C GLU A 604 33.64 15.06 -6.04
N ASP A 605 32.64 15.56 -6.79
CA ASP A 605 31.22 15.29 -6.52
C ASP A 605 30.90 13.80 -6.60
N LYS A 606 31.38 13.13 -7.66
CA LYS A 606 31.18 11.67 -7.85
C LYS A 606 31.85 10.86 -6.74
N ALA A 607 33.02 11.30 -6.26
CA ALA A 607 33.67 10.66 -5.12
C ALA A 607 32.85 10.83 -3.82
N GLU A 608 32.14 11.94 -3.65
CA GLU A 608 31.22 12.13 -2.55
C GLU A 608 29.97 11.26 -2.70
N PHE A 609 29.39 11.16 -3.90
CA PHE A 609 28.25 10.26 -4.19
C PHE A 609 28.61 8.79 -3.91
N LYS A 610 29.83 8.39 -4.24
CA LYS A 610 30.33 7.05 -3.89
C LYS A 610 30.36 6.81 -2.38
N LYS A 611 30.75 7.80 -1.59
CA LYS A 611 30.71 7.70 -0.13
C LYS A 611 29.27 7.54 0.38
N TYR A 612 28.31 8.26 -0.22
CA TYR A 612 26.89 8.10 0.12
C TYR A 612 26.38 6.69 -0.18
N SER A 613 26.71 6.13 -1.35
CA SER A 613 26.37 4.76 -1.70
C SER A 613 26.98 3.76 -0.70
N GLN A 614 28.24 3.95 -0.33
CA GLN A 614 28.91 3.10 0.67
C GLN A 614 28.31 3.23 2.07
N THR A 615 27.94 4.43 2.48
CA THR A 615 27.30 4.68 3.78
C THR A 615 25.91 4.05 3.80
N TYR A 616 25.14 4.17 2.71
CA TYR A 616 23.86 3.51 2.58
C TYR A 616 24.00 1.98 2.72
N ARG A 617 24.94 1.37 2.01
CA ARG A 617 25.20 -0.09 2.08
C ARG A 617 25.56 -0.57 3.49
N LYS A 618 26.30 0.25 4.25
CA LYS A 618 26.65 -0.06 5.65
C LYS A 618 25.39 -0.15 6.56
N ASP A 619 24.38 0.65 6.28
CA ASP A 619 23.20 0.81 7.13
C ASP A 619 21.88 0.31 6.47
N GLU A 620 21.98 -0.33 5.29
CA GLU A 620 20.84 -0.83 4.51
C GLU A 620 19.98 -1.87 5.26
N ASP A 621 20.60 -2.63 6.16
CA ASP A 621 19.90 -3.56 7.04
C ASP A 621 18.81 -2.89 7.89
N LEU A 622 19.05 -1.64 8.32
CA LEU A 622 18.06 -0.84 9.05
C LEU A 622 16.86 -0.45 8.19
N ILE A 623 17.07 -0.24 6.88
CA ILE A 623 15.99 0.04 5.92
C ILE A 623 15.16 -1.21 5.64
N LEU A 624 15.85 -2.35 5.45
CA LEU A 624 15.20 -3.61 5.07
C LEU A 624 14.44 -4.27 6.21
N GLN A 625 14.98 -4.19 7.44
CA GLN A 625 14.49 -4.98 8.58
C GLN A 625 14.18 -4.17 9.83
N GLY A 626 14.73 -2.95 9.95
CA GLY A 626 14.63 -2.15 11.15
C GLY A 626 13.22 -1.63 11.45
N ASP A 627 13.02 -1.31 12.72
CA ASP A 627 11.86 -0.56 13.19
C ASP A 627 12.04 0.94 12.91
N LEU A 628 11.00 1.59 12.41
CA LEU A 628 10.97 3.03 12.23
C LEU A 628 10.22 3.70 13.39
N TYR A 629 10.83 4.70 13.97
CA TYR A 629 10.23 5.60 14.95
C TYR A 629 10.26 7.02 14.42
N ARG A 630 9.09 7.64 14.24
CA ARG A 630 8.94 9.06 13.91
C ARG A 630 9.14 9.87 15.19
N LEU A 631 10.13 10.74 15.21
CA LEU A 631 10.47 11.56 16.38
C LEU A 631 9.90 12.98 16.30
N LEU A 632 9.99 13.58 15.12
CA LEU A 632 9.47 14.91 14.83
C LEU A 632 8.70 14.91 13.51
N SER A 633 7.52 15.49 13.54
CA SER A 633 6.66 15.63 12.37
C SER A 633 6.99 16.90 11.59
N PRO A 634 7.19 16.81 10.26
CA PRO A 634 7.39 17.99 9.41
C PRO A 634 6.15 18.87 9.30
N GLU A 635 4.96 18.37 9.62
CA GLU A 635 3.72 19.15 9.65
C GLU A 635 3.59 20.01 10.92
N LYS A 636 4.25 19.59 12.02
CA LYS A 636 4.10 20.23 13.33
C LYS A 636 5.29 21.08 13.75
N THR A 637 6.43 20.86 13.12
CA THR A 637 7.69 21.54 13.48
C THR A 637 8.48 21.93 12.23
N SER A 638 9.49 22.80 12.39
CA SER A 638 10.44 23.12 11.33
C SER A 638 11.46 22.00 11.06
N PHE A 639 11.25 20.84 11.66
CA PHE A 639 12.16 19.70 11.59
C PHE A 639 11.40 18.42 11.25
N CYS A 640 12.15 17.45 10.69
CA CYS A 640 11.70 16.07 10.59
C CYS A 640 12.78 15.17 11.16
N ALA A 641 12.41 14.19 11.98
CA ALA A 641 13.41 13.30 12.56
C ALA A 641 12.86 11.87 12.70
N TYR A 642 13.76 10.92 12.46
CA TYR A 642 13.48 9.49 12.53
C TYR A 642 14.57 8.74 13.28
N MET A 643 14.17 7.69 14.01
CA MET A 643 15.09 6.62 14.41
C MET A 643 14.78 5.37 13.61
N LYS A 644 15.80 4.77 13.05
CA LYS A 644 15.81 3.43 12.47
C LYS A 644 16.55 2.52 13.46
N VAL A 645 15.93 1.45 13.91
CA VAL A 645 16.48 0.60 14.97
C VAL A 645 16.42 -0.85 14.56
N ALA A 646 17.56 -1.54 14.61
CA ALA A 646 17.62 -2.97 14.34
C ALA A 646 16.72 -3.76 15.31
N LYS A 647 16.13 -4.86 14.85
CA LYS A 647 15.23 -5.69 15.68
C LYS A 647 15.90 -6.23 16.95
N ASP A 648 17.19 -6.55 16.88
CA ASP A 648 18.00 -7.01 18.03
C ASP A 648 18.51 -5.88 18.93
N LYS A 649 18.21 -4.62 18.58
CA LYS A 649 18.64 -3.42 19.30
C LYS A 649 20.16 -3.25 19.39
N ASN A 650 20.94 -3.86 18.47
CA ASN A 650 22.39 -3.72 18.42
C ASN A 650 22.88 -2.54 17.59
N LYS A 651 22.00 -1.94 16.78
CA LYS A 651 22.32 -0.84 15.92
C LYS A 651 21.11 0.08 15.75
N ALA A 652 21.34 1.36 15.77
CA ALA A 652 20.33 2.36 15.48
C ALA A 652 20.91 3.53 14.69
N GLN A 653 20.06 4.24 13.93
CA GLN A 653 20.47 5.44 13.20
C GLN A 653 19.43 6.53 13.42
N LEU A 654 19.90 7.71 13.84
CA LEU A 654 19.12 8.94 13.83
C LEU A 654 19.29 9.62 12.46
N THR A 655 18.17 10.01 11.82
CA THR A 655 18.16 10.96 10.72
C THR A 655 17.39 12.20 11.19
N PHE A 656 18.01 13.38 11.03
CA PHE A 656 17.45 14.67 11.42
C PHE A 656 17.54 15.63 10.23
N LEU A 657 16.43 16.29 9.91
CA LEU A 657 16.28 17.18 8.77
C LEU A 657 15.74 18.54 9.26
N GLU A 658 16.43 19.61 8.94
CA GLU A 658 15.97 20.99 9.16
C GLU A 658 15.29 21.50 7.89
N LEU A 659 13.99 21.78 7.97
CA LEU A 659 13.18 22.22 6.83
C LEU A 659 13.16 23.74 6.69
N GLN A 660 13.30 24.44 7.81
CA GLN A 660 13.32 25.89 7.85
C GLN A 660 14.35 26.35 8.88
N ALA A 661 15.43 26.97 8.39
CA ALA A 661 16.44 27.58 9.26
C ALA A 661 15.83 28.76 10.03
N THR A 662 16.03 28.76 11.34
CA THR A 662 15.65 29.86 12.23
C THR A 662 16.90 30.68 12.61
N GLY A 663 16.75 31.98 12.84
CA GLY A 663 17.84 32.84 13.29
C GLY A 663 18.28 32.60 14.75
N PHE A 664 17.61 31.66 15.43
CA PHE A 664 17.86 31.33 16.84
C PHE A 664 18.45 29.94 16.97
N VAL A 665 19.29 29.76 17.98
CA VAL A 665 19.77 28.41 18.36
C VAL A 665 18.64 27.69 19.07
N GLU A 666 18.20 26.56 18.50
CA GLU A 666 17.22 25.71 19.15
C GLU A 666 17.75 25.17 20.48
N THR A 667 16.94 25.32 21.51
CA THR A 667 17.22 24.75 22.85
C THR A 667 16.53 23.39 23.04
N MET A 668 15.80 22.93 22.03
CA MET A 668 15.07 21.67 22.03
C MET A 668 15.99 20.48 22.26
N VAL A 669 15.52 19.55 23.04
CA VAL A 669 16.16 18.25 23.27
C VAL A 669 15.35 17.18 22.54
N LEU A 670 16.01 16.43 21.67
CA LEU A 670 15.44 15.31 20.93
C LEU A 670 15.67 14.01 21.73
N ARG A 671 14.60 13.42 22.25
CA ARG A 671 14.65 12.10 22.89
C ARG A 671 14.59 11.02 21.83
N LEU A 672 15.56 10.10 21.87
CA LEU A 672 15.59 8.97 20.95
C LEU A 672 14.56 7.92 21.37
N LYS A 673 14.25 6.99 20.46
CA LYS A 673 13.25 5.94 20.71
C LYS A 673 13.75 4.58 20.22
N GLY A 674 13.13 3.53 20.74
CA GLY A 674 13.31 2.15 20.27
C GLY A 674 14.61 1.47 20.75
N LEU A 675 15.48 2.16 21.49
CA LEU A 675 16.72 1.59 22.01
C LEU A 675 16.47 0.62 23.18
N ASP A 676 17.40 -0.27 23.42
CA ASP A 676 17.42 -1.06 24.66
C ASP A 676 17.92 -0.18 25.82
N PRO A 677 17.14 0.04 26.87
CA PRO A 677 17.54 0.93 27.97
C PRO A 677 18.81 0.47 28.69
N ALA A 678 19.11 -0.83 28.69
CA ALA A 678 20.26 -1.41 29.40
C ALA A 678 21.55 -1.42 28.55
N LYS A 679 21.45 -1.37 27.21
CA LYS A 679 22.62 -1.35 26.34
C LYS A 679 23.27 0.01 26.29
N ALA A 680 24.61 0.04 26.17
CA ALA A 680 25.37 1.24 25.87
C ALA A 680 25.49 1.40 24.35
N TYR A 681 25.36 2.64 23.85
CA TYR A 681 25.45 2.98 22.44
C TYR A 681 26.51 4.04 22.24
N LYS A 682 27.35 3.82 21.23
CA LYS A 682 28.39 4.78 20.84
C LYS A 682 27.88 5.66 19.70
N ASN A 683 27.86 6.96 19.89
CA ASN A 683 27.68 7.90 18.79
C ASN A 683 28.91 7.86 17.89
N GLU A 684 28.79 7.43 16.65
CA GLU A 684 29.93 7.24 15.73
C GLU A 684 30.63 8.55 15.36
N GLU A 685 29.92 9.68 15.41
CA GLU A 685 30.50 10.99 15.08
C GLU A 685 31.31 11.58 16.24
N THR A 686 30.71 11.57 17.44
CA THR A 686 31.34 12.22 18.62
C THR A 686 32.19 11.27 19.44
N GLY A 687 32.01 9.96 19.24
CA GLY A 687 32.64 8.92 20.06
C GLY A 687 32.03 8.78 21.47
N CYS A 688 31.02 9.58 21.81
CA CYS A 688 30.34 9.55 23.12
C CYS A 688 29.60 8.23 23.31
N VAL A 689 29.72 7.59 24.46
CA VAL A 689 29.02 6.36 24.83
C VAL A 689 28.02 6.65 25.92
N LEU A 690 26.74 6.34 25.66
CA LEU A 690 25.65 6.56 26.59
C LEU A 690 24.70 5.35 26.57
N HIS A 691 24.10 5.03 27.70
CA HIS A 691 23.07 4.01 27.76
C HIS A 691 21.81 4.42 26.99
N GLY A 692 21.12 3.45 26.43
CA GLY A 692 19.84 3.67 25.76
C GLY A 692 18.82 4.40 26.64
N ALA A 693 18.77 4.06 27.93
CA ALA A 693 17.95 4.80 28.90
C ALA A 693 18.28 6.30 28.95
N THR A 694 19.56 6.69 28.90
CA THR A 694 19.96 8.10 28.87
C THR A 694 19.55 8.76 27.57
N LEU A 695 19.82 8.14 26.43
CA LEU A 695 19.44 8.65 25.10
C LEU A 695 17.93 8.82 24.94
N MET A 696 17.13 7.93 25.51
CA MET A 696 15.67 7.97 25.44
C MET A 696 15.03 8.95 26.45
N ASN A 697 15.62 9.15 27.63
CA ASN A 697 15.00 9.98 28.67
C ASN A 697 15.61 11.41 28.74
N VAL A 698 16.93 11.55 28.56
CA VAL A 698 17.62 12.84 28.52
C VAL A 698 17.67 13.37 27.09
N GLY A 699 18.07 12.53 26.12
CA GLY A 699 18.11 12.87 24.69
C GLY A 699 19.38 13.61 24.24
N ILE A 700 19.32 14.20 23.06
CA ILE A 700 20.39 14.92 22.37
C ILE A 700 19.91 16.35 22.11
N ARG A 701 20.78 17.35 22.29
CA ARG A 701 20.43 18.76 21.98
C ARG A 701 20.39 18.98 20.47
N VAL A 702 19.26 19.45 19.96
CA VAL A 702 19.09 19.75 18.51
C VAL A 702 20.07 20.82 18.05
N GLY A 703 20.37 21.84 18.87
CA GLY A 703 21.36 22.86 18.54
C GLY A 703 22.76 22.30 18.28
N ASP A 704 23.12 21.15 18.86
CA ASP A 704 24.39 20.50 18.60
C ASP A 704 24.40 19.72 17.27
N LEU A 705 23.21 19.31 16.76
CA LEU A 705 23.05 18.65 15.46
C LEU A 705 23.17 19.63 14.28
N VAL A 706 22.72 20.88 14.42
CA VAL A 706 22.63 21.84 13.31
C VAL A 706 23.68 22.97 13.38
N ARG A 707 24.21 23.28 14.56
CA ARG A 707 24.97 24.49 14.87
C ARG A 707 26.23 24.71 14.04
N ASN A 708 26.91 23.64 13.65
CA ASN A 708 28.20 23.70 12.90
C ASN A 708 28.09 23.13 11.49
N LYS A 709 26.88 22.85 11.02
CA LYS A 709 26.68 22.22 9.71
C LYS A 709 26.07 23.18 8.72
N ARG A 710 26.64 23.25 7.54
CA ARG A 710 26.10 24.02 6.42
C ARG A 710 24.92 23.31 5.77
N SER A 711 24.66 22.06 6.20
CA SER A 711 23.62 21.16 5.67
C SER A 711 22.39 21.19 6.56
N ALA A 712 21.23 21.21 5.95
CA ALA A 712 19.94 21.04 6.63
C ALA A 712 19.61 19.58 6.96
N GLY A 713 20.50 18.63 6.68
CA GLY A 713 20.34 17.21 6.94
C GLY A 713 21.49 16.63 7.75
N TYR A 714 21.19 15.66 8.61
CA TYR A 714 22.15 15.00 9.47
C TYR A 714 21.73 13.56 9.74
N SER A 715 22.65 12.60 9.64
CA SER A 715 22.43 11.26 10.15
C SER A 715 23.63 10.76 10.94
N VAL A 716 23.34 10.00 12.01
CA VAL A 716 24.38 9.39 12.84
C VAL A 716 23.95 8.01 13.29
N THR A 717 24.89 7.08 13.23
CA THR A 717 24.68 5.69 13.64
C THR A 717 25.14 5.47 15.07
N PHE A 718 24.41 4.65 15.79
CA PHE A 718 24.63 4.29 17.18
C PHE A 718 24.73 2.76 17.28
N PRO A 719 25.93 2.15 17.08
CA PRO A 719 26.13 0.75 17.42
C PRO A 719 26.10 0.56 18.94
N ALA A 720 25.54 -0.56 19.38
CA ALA A 720 25.70 -0.99 20.76
C ALA A 720 27.15 -1.38 21.03
N VAL A 721 27.64 -1.09 22.21
CA VAL A 721 29.00 -1.45 22.67
C VAL A 721 28.90 -2.20 23.98
N ASP A 722 29.87 -3.09 24.23
CA ASP A 722 29.95 -3.93 25.43
C ASP A 722 30.23 -3.11 26.70
#